data_e3413e5edd542458c11a9e3540c561d6
#
_entry.id   e3413e5edd542458c11a9e3540c561d6
#
_cell.length_a   1.000
_cell.length_b   1.000
_cell.length_c   1.000
_cell.angle_alpha   90.00
_cell.angle_beta   90.00
_cell.angle_gamma   90.00
#
_symmetry.space_group_name_H-M   'P 1'
#
loop_
_entity.id
_entity.type
_entity.pdbx_description
1 polymer ?
#
loop_
_entity_poly.entity_id
_entity_poly.type
_entity_poly.pdbx_seq_one_letter_code
_entity_poly.pdbx_strand_id
1 'polypeptide(L)'
;MSNQGYDEELREERAYVAALYERLDRERAAAQARYHGALGQTEVTPGEREDDVRCRSREAARLDVADNGLCFGRLDALSGETSYVGRVGLFDAENDYEPFLLDWRAPAARPFYVATAARPENLRRRRQFHTMGRRVLDFTDEVLLGLPGDTERGDAALLAAVNAPRGEGLRDIVATIQAEQDEIIRLGHAGVLVVEGGPGTGKTAVALHRVAYLLYTRRARMSRSGVLVVGPSPLFLDHIGRVLPSLGETDVVFSTTGDLVPGLHVTAEDRPEVARLKGSLEILDVLATAVADRQQVPGEPVSIDLGDVTVELDAGLVAQARLEARGTGLPHNEARVVFRERVVALVAERGVAKIGEGWLTRADRGLWADLRAEVLDELAEHETFETALDELWPYLTPETLLAPLYESPRRLAAAGADPALFRADGAAWTVSDVPLLDELADLLGRDEAEDRAAARRRAEAEAEYASGVMDLLKLDAEELDEDVALVAEDLLDADVLAGRFTERDTRDLAERAAADRDWTYGHVVVDEAQELSEMDWRVLMRRCPSRSFTIVGDLAQRRSAAGATAWGPVLTPYVGDRWLYRELTVNYRTPAEIMTVAAALLARFAPAVRPPESVRACGVRPWSRRVTADELSDAIDDFVRDEAGREGTSVVLGPPGVPGTIPAAAAKGLEFDAVLVVEPERILAAGPRGAAELYVALTRATQRLGVLHRDPLPVALTGLAEAGVPAKAGHRRFQ
;
A
#
# COMPACT_ATOMS: atom_id res chain seq x y z
N MET A 1 32.28 -7.89 36.47
CA MET A 1 31.78 -6.94 37.50
C MET A 1 31.34 -7.71 38.72
N SER A 2 31.50 -7.16 39.95
CA SER A 2 30.88 -7.77 41.14
C SER A 2 29.36 -7.58 41.08
N ASN A 3 28.56 -8.50 41.65
CA ASN A 3 27.08 -8.36 41.70
C ASN A 3 26.62 -7.02 42.30
N GLN A 4 27.36 -6.47 43.26
CA GLN A 4 27.03 -5.17 43.85
C GLN A 4 27.20 -3.99 42.87
N GLY A 5 28.24 -4.02 42.03
CA GLY A 5 28.45 -2.97 41.02
C GLY A 5 27.40 -3.01 39.92
N TYR A 6 26.95 -4.21 39.52
CA TYR A 6 25.87 -4.39 38.56
C TYR A 6 24.54 -3.85 39.07
N ASP A 7 24.17 -4.17 40.31
CA ASP A 7 22.90 -3.71 40.91
C ASP A 7 22.88 -2.17 41.11
N GLU A 8 24.06 -1.55 41.29
CA GLU A 8 24.18 -0.08 41.39
C GLU A 8 23.98 0.59 40.01
N GLU A 9 24.69 0.11 38.99
CA GLU A 9 24.49 0.61 37.62
C GLU A 9 23.04 0.42 37.16
N LEU A 10 22.40 -0.73 37.42
CA LEU A 10 21.02 -0.97 37.06
C LEU A 10 20.04 0.00 37.77
N ARG A 11 20.33 0.39 39.00
CA ARG A 11 19.54 1.39 39.72
C ARG A 11 19.71 2.80 39.12
N GLU A 12 20.92 3.16 38.71
CA GLU A 12 21.18 4.44 38.03
C GLU A 12 20.46 4.52 36.69
N GLU A 13 20.55 3.47 35.89
CA GLU A 13 19.84 3.42 34.60
C GLU A 13 18.31 3.51 34.74
N ARG A 14 17.77 2.81 35.75
CA ARG A 14 16.33 2.89 36.06
C ARG A 14 15.91 4.28 36.48
N ALA A 15 16.73 4.95 37.25
CA ALA A 15 16.45 6.32 37.69
C ALA A 15 16.49 7.31 36.48
N TYR A 16 17.48 7.16 35.63
CA TYR A 16 17.59 8.00 34.42
C TYR A 16 16.42 7.78 33.46
N VAL A 17 16.10 6.53 33.14
CA VAL A 17 14.98 6.22 32.24
C VAL A 17 13.64 6.66 32.83
N ALA A 18 13.46 6.58 34.16
CA ALA A 18 12.27 7.13 34.82
C ALA A 18 12.16 8.64 34.63
N ALA A 19 13.27 9.38 34.76
CA ALA A 19 13.30 10.83 34.51
C ALA A 19 12.98 11.19 33.04
N LEU A 20 13.40 10.35 32.08
CA LEU A 20 13.02 10.51 30.67
C LEU A 20 11.49 10.36 30.48
N TYR A 21 10.84 9.40 31.15
CA TYR A 21 9.40 9.27 31.10
C TYR A 21 8.65 10.43 31.75
N GLU A 22 9.15 10.95 32.87
CA GLU A 22 8.57 12.17 33.48
C GLU A 22 8.68 13.38 32.53
N ARG A 23 9.75 13.48 31.78
CA ARG A 23 9.91 14.51 30.76
C ARG A 23 8.96 14.29 29.58
N LEU A 24 8.88 13.06 29.07
CA LEU A 24 7.92 12.69 28.02
C LEU A 24 6.48 13.06 28.41
N ASP A 25 6.08 12.73 29.65
CA ASP A 25 4.72 13.03 30.12
C ASP A 25 4.46 14.54 30.19
N ARG A 26 5.48 15.35 30.57
CA ARG A 26 5.39 16.83 30.55
C ARG A 26 5.29 17.37 29.12
N GLU A 27 6.10 16.88 28.19
CA GLU A 27 6.05 17.30 26.78
C GLU A 27 4.75 16.88 26.12
N ARG A 28 4.24 15.68 26.45
CA ARG A 28 2.92 15.18 26.00
C ARG A 28 1.79 16.10 26.49
N ALA A 29 1.76 16.43 27.77
CA ALA A 29 0.76 17.33 28.32
C ALA A 29 0.83 18.72 27.68
N ALA A 30 2.04 19.23 27.42
CA ALA A 30 2.23 20.50 26.73
C ALA A 30 1.79 20.44 25.26
N ALA A 31 2.05 19.35 24.53
CA ALA A 31 1.60 19.16 23.16
C ALA A 31 0.08 19.06 23.08
N GLN A 32 -0.55 18.32 23.99
CA GLN A 32 -2.02 18.24 24.10
C GLN A 32 -2.64 19.61 24.42
N ALA A 33 -2.04 20.38 25.32
CA ALA A 33 -2.50 21.74 25.63
C ALA A 33 -2.39 22.66 24.40
N ARG A 34 -1.29 22.58 23.62
CA ARG A 34 -1.15 23.32 22.35
C ARG A 34 -2.19 22.90 21.33
N TYR A 35 -2.46 21.61 21.21
CA TYR A 35 -3.50 21.08 20.33
C TYR A 35 -4.89 21.63 20.70
N HIS A 36 -5.28 21.55 21.97
CA HIS A 36 -6.55 22.12 22.43
C HIS A 36 -6.59 23.64 22.27
N GLY A 37 -5.46 24.33 22.49
CA GLY A 37 -5.35 25.76 22.23
C GLY A 37 -5.58 26.13 20.77
N ALA A 38 -5.02 25.34 19.84
CA ALA A 38 -5.22 25.53 18.40
C ALA A 38 -6.69 25.33 17.97
N LEU A 39 -7.40 24.39 18.58
CA LEU A 39 -8.84 24.21 18.34
C LEU A 39 -9.68 25.43 18.74
N GLY A 40 -9.26 26.17 19.78
CA GLY A 40 -9.95 27.34 20.30
C GLY A 40 -9.56 28.67 19.68
N GLN A 41 -8.63 28.72 18.75
CA GLN A 41 -8.19 29.97 18.09
C GLN A 41 -9.28 30.51 17.16
N THR A 42 -9.71 31.73 17.42
CA THR A 42 -10.73 32.45 16.62
C THR A 42 -10.15 33.64 15.84
N GLU A 43 -8.90 34.03 16.10
CA GLU A 43 -8.25 35.23 15.52
C GLU A 43 -7.47 34.97 14.22
N VAL A 44 -7.29 33.68 13.83
CA VAL A 44 -6.58 33.25 12.61
C VAL A 44 -7.56 32.77 11.53
N THR A 45 -7.14 32.85 10.27
CA THR A 45 -7.98 32.33 9.19
C THR A 45 -8.27 30.83 9.41
N PRO A 46 -9.45 30.35 9.00
CA PRO A 46 -9.79 28.92 9.19
C PRO A 46 -8.74 27.95 8.64
N GLY A 47 -8.04 28.31 7.53
CA GLY A 47 -6.96 27.48 6.96
C GLY A 47 -5.70 27.40 7.81
N GLU A 48 -5.26 28.53 8.33
CA GLU A 48 -4.09 28.57 9.21
C GLU A 48 -4.36 27.83 10.51
N ARG A 49 -5.59 27.91 11.04
CA ARG A 49 -6.01 27.17 12.23
C ARG A 49 -6.01 25.66 11.97
N GLU A 50 -6.54 25.18 10.84
CA GLU A 50 -6.54 23.76 10.50
C GLU A 50 -5.13 23.20 10.30
N ASP A 51 -4.25 23.96 9.67
CA ASP A 51 -2.86 23.54 9.49
C ASP A 51 -2.13 23.48 10.84
N ASP A 52 -2.39 24.42 11.76
CA ASP A 52 -1.84 24.39 13.11
C ASP A 52 -2.43 23.24 13.93
N VAL A 53 -3.75 23.05 13.91
CA VAL A 53 -4.45 21.91 14.54
C VAL A 53 -3.88 20.57 14.05
N ARG A 54 -3.71 20.40 12.73
CA ARG A 54 -3.13 19.19 12.14
C ARG A 54 -1.68 18.99 12.57
N CYS A 55 -0.87 20.04 12.57
CA CYS A 55 0.51 19.99 13.02
C CYS A 55 0.61 19.61 14.51
N ARG A 56 -0.24 20.20 15.38
CA ARG A 56 -0.27 19.92 16.82
C ARG A 56 -0.82 18.54 17.14
N SER A 57 -1.84 18.08 16.41
CA SER A 57 -2.36 16.73 16.54
C SER A 57 -1.28 15.68 16.25
N ARG A 58 -0.51 15.86 15.18
CA ARG A 58 0.61 14.98 14.83
C ARG A 58 1.73 15.01 15.89
N GLU A 59 2.03 16.18 16.44
CA GLU A 59 3.01 16.32 17.52
C GLU A 59 2.57 15.55 18.77
N ALA A 60 1.30 15.67 19.17
CA ALA A 60 0.74 14.94 20.29
C ALA A 60 0.75 13.43 20.05
N ALA A 61 0.27 12.97 18.88
CA ALA A 61 0.26 11.56 18.50
C ALA A 61 1.65 10.94 18.51
N ARG A 62 2.69 11.66 18.03
CA ARG A 62 4.08 11.19 18.05
C ARG A 62 4.60 10.92 19.46
N LEU A 63 4.21 11.74 20.44
CA LEU A 63 4.64 11.59 21.83
C LEU A 63 3.86 10.47 22.54
N ASP A 64 2.60 10.23 22.16
CA ASP A 64 1.77 9.18 22.78
C ASP A 64 2.29 7.78 22.52
N VAL A 65 2.92 7.54 21.39
CA VAL A 65 3.42 6.25 20.97
C VAL A 65 4.66 5.77 21.75
N ALA A 66 5.42 6.69 22.34
CA ALA A 66 6.69 6.38 23.02
C ALA A 66 6.52 5.76 24.41
N ASP A 67 5.33 5.29 24.79
CA ASP A 67 5.02 4.79 26.11
C ASP A 67 5.70 3.43 26.43
N ASN A 68 6.06 2.66 25.42
CA ASN A 68 6.71 1.35 25.55
C ASN A 68 8.14 1.42 25.03
N GLY A 69 9.14 1.20 25.91
CA GLY A 69 10.54 1.15 25.53
C GLY A 69 11.06 2.47 24.96
N LEU A 70 10.71 3.59 25.58
CA LEU A 70 11.16 4.95 25.19
C LEU A 70 12.66 4.99 24.94
N CYS A 71 13.46 4.53 25.90
CA CYS A 71 14.89 4.41 25.81
C CYS A 71 15.28 2.93 25.77
N PHE A 72 16.06 2.54 24.78
CA PHE A 72 16.47 1.15 24.58
C PHE A 72 18.00 0.97 24.52
N GLY A 73 18.78 2.05 24.57
CA GLY A 73 20.21 1.95 24.51
C GLY A 73 20.96 3.14 25.07
N ARG A 74 22.26 2.92 25.31
CA ARG A 74 23.23 3.90 25.76
C ARG A 74 24.55 3.69 25.03
N LEU A 75 25.18 4.77 24.65
CA LEU A 75 26.48 4.85 24.01
C LEU A 75 27.48 5.54 24.95
N ASP A 76 28.57 4.86 25.26
CA ASP A 76 29.69 5.46 26.02
C ASP A 76 30.83 5.74 25.02
N ALA A 77 31.08 7.02 24.74
CA ALA A 77 32.14 7.44 23.84
C ALA A 77 33.52 7.35 24.45
N LEU A 78 34.57 7.33 23.62
CA LEU A 78 35.96 7.40 24.04
C LEU A 78 36.31 8.70 24.74
N SER A 79 35.57 9.79 24.42
CA SER A 79 35.70 11.08 25.11
C SER A 79 35.25 11.06 26.57
N GLY A 80 34.51 10.03 26.97
CA GLY A 80 33.85 9.94 28.27
C GLY A 80 32.41 10.47 28.25
N GLU A 81 31.94 10.97 27.12
CA GLU A 81 30.56 11.40 26.94
C GLU A 81 29.62 10.20 26.86
N THR A 82 28.42 10.36 27.40
CA THR A 82 27.38 9.33 27.41
C THR A 82 26.15 9.87 26.70
N SER A 83 25.63 9.09 25.76
CA SER A 83 24.40 9.43 25.03
C SER A 83 23.40 8.28 25.11
N TYR A 84 22.13 8.61 25.34
CA TYR A 84 21.04 7.63 25.35
C TYR A 84 20.30 7.63 24.03
N VAL A 85 19.88 6.46 23.58
CA VAL A 85 19.19 6.25 22.30
C VAL A 85 17.79 5.72 22.56
N GLY A 86 16.81 6.33 21.90
CA GLY A 86 15.42 5.98 22.09
C GLY A 86 14.55 6.19 20.85
N ARG A 87 13.24 5.97 21.03
CA ARG A 87 12.23 6.02 19.96
C ARG A 87 11.95 7.42 19.45
N VAL A 88 12.03 8.41 20.35
CA VAL A 88 11.85 9.83 20.07
C VAL A 88 12.99 10.61 20.68
N GLY A 89 13.32 11.77 20.09
CA GLY A 89 14.29 12.69 20.69
C GLY A 89 13.64 13.55 21.77
N LEU A 90 14.32 13.67 22.93
CA LEU A 90 13.97 14.61 24.00
C LEU A 90 15.16 15.56 24.22
N PHE A 91 14.88 16.86 24.26
CA PHE A 91 15.90 17.89 24.27
C PHE A 91 15.70 18.84 25.47
N ASP A 92 16.80 19.43 25.92
CA ASP A 92 16.76 20.49 26.92
C ASP A 92 16.60 21.85 26.24
N ALA A 93 15.37 22.39 26.26
CA ALA A 93 15.08 23.69 25.67
C ALA A 93 15.75 24.87 26.40
N GLU A 94 16.17 24.68 27.66
CA GLU A 94 16.80 25.68 28.49
C GLU A 94 18.33 25.67 28.37
N ASN A 95 18.92 24.55 27.89
CA ASN A 95 20.35 24.33 27.79
C ASN A 95 20.76 23.98 26.34
N ASP A 96 20.67 24.94 25.45
CA ASP A 96 21.12 24.91 24.04
C ASP A 96 20.67 23.65 23.27
N TYR A 97 19.47 23.12 23.58
CA TYR A 97 18.89 21.90 22.99
C TYR A 97 19.78 20.66 23.14
N GLU A 98 20.53 20.54 24.24
CA GLU A 98 21.25 19.32 24.53
C GLU A 98 20.28 18.12 24.59
N PRO A 99 20.62 16.97 23.92
CA PRO A 99 19.75 15.82 23.89
C PRO A 99 19.81 15.02 25.19
N PHE A 100 18.71 14.91 25.93
CA PHE A 100 18.52 13.91 26.98
C PHE A 100 18.38 12.51 26.38
N LEU A 101 17.72 12.42 25.20
CA LEU A 101 17.50 11.18 24.49
C LEU A 101 17.63 11.44 23.00
N LEU A 102 18.54 10.73 22.33
CA LEU A 102 18.72 10.78 20.89
C LEU A 102 17.61 9.96 20.21
N ASP A 103 16.98 10.56 19.22
CA ASP A 103 16.10 9.81 18.30
C ASP A 103 16.94 8.77 17.54
N TRP A 104 16.49 7.54 17.44
CA TRP A 104 17.19 6.47 16.75
C TRP A 104 17.48 6.78 15.27
N ARG A 105 16.67 7.63 14.65
CA ARG A 105 16.81 8.08 13.25
C ARG A 105 17.93 9.10 13.08
N ALA A 106 18.28 9.82 14.13
CA ALA A 106 19.31 10.85 14.08
C ALA A 106 20.68 10.27 13.69
N PRO A 107 21.52 11.02 12.94
CA PRO A 107 22.87 10.56 12.60
C PRO A 107 23.72 10.20 13.82
N ALA A 108 23.58 10.94 14.93
CA ALA A 108 24.30 10.69 16.18
C ALA A 108 23.95 9.34 16.84
N ALA A 109 22.79 8.77 16.56
CA ALA A 109 22.39 7.47 17.07
C ALA A 109 22.93 6.29 16.22
N ARG A 110 23.44 6.55 15.00
CA ARG A 110 23.91 5.52 14.08
C ARG A 110 24.94 4.58 14.67
N PRO A 111 25.94 5.02 15.48
CA PRO A 111 26.91 4.12 16.09
C PRO A 111 26.31 3.01 16.94
N PHE A 112 25.08 3.22 17.46
CA PHE A 112 24.36 2.16 18.19
C PHE A 112 24.12 0.90 17.34
N TYR A 113 23.97 1.04 16.02
CA TYR A 113 23.64 -0.05 15.10
C TYR A 113 24.87 -0.62 14.37
N VAL A 114 25.85 0.23 14.04
CA VAL A 114 26.95 -0.15 13.15
C VAL A 114 28.29 -0.38 13.85
N ALA A 115 28.45 0.08 15.09
CA ALA A 115 29.70 -0.10 15.84
C ALA A 115 29.95 -1.58 16.14
N THR A 116 31.17 -2.02 15.87
CA THR A 116 31.66 -3.36 16.16
C THR A 116 33.05 -3.29 16.78
N ALA A 117 33.52 -4.37 17.38
CA ALA A 117 34.91 -4.43 17.91
C ALA A 117 35.98 -4.15 16.83
N ALA A 118 35.71 -4.50 15.56
CA ALA A 118 36.60 -4.19 14.43
C ALA A 118 36.48 -2.73 13.95
N ARG A 119 35.36 -2.09 14.19
CA ARG A 119 35.08 -0.70 13.81
C ARG A 119 34.26 -0.04 14.92
N PRO A 120 34.85 0.46 15.98
CA PRO A 120 34.21 0.89 17.21
C PRO A 120 33.49 2.25 17.09
N GLU A 121 33.58 2.98 15.98
CA GLU A 121 32.88 4.26 15.73
C GLU A 121 33.05 5.28 16.87
N ASN A 122 34.24 5.37 17.45
CA ASN A 122 34.59 6.20 18.63
C ASN A 122 33.88 5.80 19.95
N LEU A 123 33.29 4.62 20.01
CA LEU A 123 32.64 4.11 21.21
C LEU A 123 33.59 3.19 21.98
N ARG A 124 33.50 3.27 23.30
CA ARG A 124 34.14 2.33 24.25
C ARG A 124 33.18 1.16 24.51
N ARG A 125 31.91 1.46 24.73
CA ARG A 125 30.88 0.49 25.14
C ARG A 125 29.52 0.89 24.51
N ARG A 126 28.76 -0.12 24.12
CA ARG A 126 27.35 -0.03 23.81
C ARG A 126 26.56 -0.82 24.85
N ARG A 127 25.55 -0.20 25.45
CA ARG A 127 24.62 -0.84 26.39
C ARG A 127 23.24 -0.93 25.75
N GLN A 128 22.62 -2.10 25.79
CA GLN A 128 21.27 -2.35 25.35
C GLN A 128 20.37 -2.63 26.55
N PHE A 129 19.22 -1.95 26.64
CA PHE A 129 18.25 -2.11 27.71
C PHE A 129 17.19 -3.15 27.35
N HIS A 130 16.88 -4.02 28.33
CA HIS A 130 15.73 -4.91 28.29
C HIS A 130 14.59 -4.26 29.09
N THR A 131 13.54 -3.83 28.40
CA THR A 131 12.44 -3.08 29.00
C THR A 131 11.13 -3.86 28.96
N MET A 132 10.28 -3.61 29.94
CA MET A 132 8.88 -4.05 29.95
C MET A 132 8.01 -2.84 30.34
N GLY A 133 7.21 -2.35 29.40
CA GLY A 133 6.52 -1.06 29.55
C GLY A 133 7.54 0.07 29.76
N ARG A 134 7.34 0.84 30.83
CA ARG A 134 8.20 1.95 31.20
C ARG A 134 9.40 1.56 32.06
N ARG A 135 9.59 0.28 32.38
CA ARG A 135 10.62 -0.16 33.32
C ARG A 135 11.78 -0.88 32.61
N VAL A 136 13.01 -0.51 32.98
CA VAL A 136 14.21 -1.29 32.64
C VAL A 136 14.27 -2.49 33.58
N LEU A 137 14.21 -3.68 33.01
CA LEU A 137 14.34 -4.93 33.73
C LEU A 137 15.83 -5.25 33.96
N ASP A 138 16.61 -5.14 32.89
CA ASP A 138 17.99 -5.57 32.78
C ASP A 138 18.71 -4.81 31.66
N PHE A 139 20.03 -4.96 31.54
CA PHE A 139 20.80 -4.46 30.39
C PHE A 139 21.90 -5.44 29.99
N THR A 140 22.35 -5.33 28.75
CA THR A 140 23.48 -6.06 28.18
C THR A 140 24.55 -5.08 27.70
N ASP A 141 25.81 -5.27 28.11
CA ASP A 141 26.92 -4.45 27.67
C ASP A 141 27.76 -5.16 26.61
N GLU A 142 28.05 -4.45 25.52
CA GLU A 142 29.04 -4.83 24.54
C GLU A 142 30.24 -3.88 24.63
N VAL A 143 31.39 -4.42 25.01
CA VAL A 143 32.64 -3.66 25.07
C VAL A 143 33.30 -3.70 23.69
N LEU A 144 33.34 -2.56 23.02
CA LEU A 144 33.90 -2.43 21.66
C LEU A 144 35.40 -2.25 21.63
N LEU A 145 35.99 -1.78 22.74
CA LEU A 145 37.45 -1.67 22.95
C LEU A 145 37.79 -2.38 24.24
N GLY A 146 38.31 -3.60 24.17
CA GLY A 146 38.70 -4.44 25.28
C GLY A 146 39.53 -5.66 24.85
N LEU A 147 40.02 -6.44 25.79
CA LEU A 147 40.78 -7.67 25.50
C LEU A 147 39.89 -8.74 24.88
N PRO A 148 40.41 -9.58 23.94
CA PRO A 148 39.66 -10.68 23.34
C PRO A 148 39.17 -11.64 24.45
N GLY A 149 37.87 -11.73 24.66
CA GLY A 149 37.22 -12.58 25.66
C GLY A 149 35.91 -12.03 26.21
N ASP A 150 35.63 -10.72 26.06
CA ASP A 150 34.42 -10.08 26.55
C ASP A 150 33.30 -10.00 25.49
N THR A 151 33.50 -10.52 24.28
CA THR A 151 32.64 -10.34 23.11
C THR A 151 31.48 -11.35 22.99
N GLU A 152 31.38 -12.35 23.86
CA GLU A 152 30.35 -13.42 23.72
C GLU A 152 28.93 -13.03 24.14
N ARG A 153 28.69 -11.80 24.61
CA ARG A 153 27.37 -11.37 25.13
C ARG A 153 26.54 -10.50 24.21
N GLY A 154 27.07 -10.01 23.08
CA GLY A 154 26.35 -9.13 22.14
C GLY A 154 25.14 -9.79 21.49
N ASP A 155 25.24 -11.07 21.15
CA ASP A 155 24.15 -11.82 20.47
C ASP A 155 23.04 -12.28 21.45
N ALA A 156 23.31 -12.30 22.77
CA ALA A 156 22.36 -12.80 23.76
C ALA A 156 21.09 -11.93 23.84
N ALA A 157 21.23 -10.62 23.71
CA ALA A 157 20.09 -9.69 23.73
C ALA A 157 19.23 -9.82 22.47
N LEU A 158 19.85 -9.94 21.29
CA LEU A 158 19.17 -10.21 20.04
C LEU A 158 18.43 -11.55 20.12
N LEU A 159 19.09 -12.60 20.58
CA LEU A 159 18.48 -13.92 20.73
C LEU A 159 17.33 -13.92 21.75
N ALA A 160 17.44 -13.18 22.84
CA ALA A 160 16.35 -13.02 23.81
C ALA A 160 15.13 -12.31 23.20
N ALA A 161 15.34 -11.22 22.45
CA ALA A 161 14.28 -10.50 21.77
C ALA A 161 13.58 -11.32 20.68
N VAL A 162 14.36 -12.10 19.91
CA VAL A 162 13.86 -12.98 18.85
C VAL A 162 13.16 -14.22 19.42
N ASN A 163 13.54 -14.68 20.61
CA ASN A 163 12.94 -15.84 21.29
C ASN A 163 11.69 -15.51 22.13
N ALA A 164 11.38 -14.23 22.35
CA ALA A 164 10.20 -13.83 23.11
C ALA A 164 8.92 -14.29 22.42
N PRO A 165 7.90 -14.79 23.19
CA PRO A 165 6.62 -15.24 22.64
C PRO A 165 5.97 -14.16 21.80
N ARG A 166 5.33 -14.56 20.69
CA ARG A 166 4.70 -13.64 19.76
C ARG A 166 3.35 -13.17 20.25
N GLY A 167 3.10 -11.86 20.13
CA GLY A 167 1.79 -11.25 20.33
C GLY A 167 1.07 -11.00 19.02
N GLU A 168 -0.12 -10.42 19.08
CA GLU A 168 -0.85 -9.96 17.90
C GLU A 168 -0.12 -8.78 17.22
N GLY A 169 0.29 -8.96 15.97
CA GLY A 169 0.94 -7.95 15.14
C GLY A 169 2.48 -8.01 15.11
N LEU A 170 3.06 -7.39 14.08
CA LEU A 170 4.51 -7.27 13.90
C LEU A 170 5.07 -6.31 14.96
N ARG A 171 6.13 -6.74 15.65
CA ARG A 171 6.85 -5.85 16.57
C ARG A 171 7.86 -5.01 15.80
N ASP A 172 8.04 -3.77 16.23
CA ASP A 172 9.15 -2.97 15.72
C ASP A 172 10.50 -3.57 16.17
N ILE A 173 11.51 -3.37 15.32
CA ILE A 173 12.86 -3.91 15.55
C ILE A 173 13.87 -2.81 15.92
N VAL A 174 13.41 -1.61 16.30
CA VAL A 174 14.32 -0.46 16.53
C VAL A 174 15.48 -0.79 17.45
N ALA A 175 15.24 -1.54 18.51
CA ALA A 175 16.27 -1.95 19.46
C ALA A 175 17.19 -3.10 18.95
N THR A 176 16.82 -3.78 17.86
CA THR A 176 17.50 -4.99 17.35
C THR A 176 17.90 -4.88 15.88
N ILE A 177 17.82 -3.69 15.28
CA ILE A 177 18.30 -3.44 13.90
C ILE A 177 19.78 -3.80 13.81
N GLN A 178 20.12 -4.60 12.82
CA GLN A 178 21.49 -5.01 12.55
C GLN A 178 22.17 -4.07 11.55
N ALA A 179 23.49 -4.08 11.50
CA ALA A 179 24.28 -3.16 10.65
C ALA A 179 23.91 -3.24 9.17
N GLU A 180 23.67 -4.43 8.63
CA GLU A 180 23.20 -4.64 7.25
C GLU A 180 21.82 -3.98 7.01
N GLN A 181 20.92 -4.11 7.96
CA GLN A 181 19.59 -3.52 7.91
C GLN A 181 19.64 -1.99 8.07
N ASP A 182 20.46 -1.47 9.01
CA ASP A 182 20.65 -0.03 9.23
C ASP A 182 21.23 0.67 8.00
N GLU A 183 22.18 0.02 7.31
CA GLU A 183 22.74 0.55 6.06
C GLU A 183 21.63 0.78 5.01
N ILE A 184 20.73 -0.21 4.84
CA ILE A 184 19.61 -0.12 3.89
C ILE A 184 18.58 0.90 4.34
N ILE A 185 18.23 0.94 5.63
CA ILE A 185 17.27 1.88 6.20
C ILE A 185 17.71 3.32 5.95
N ARG A 186 18.99 3.63 6.20
CA ARG A 186 19.54 4.99 6.08
C ARG A 186 20.02 5.37 4.69
N LEU A 187 19.90 4.48 3.71
CA LEU A 187 20.38 4.75 2.36
C LEU A 187 19.70 5.98 1.77
N GLY A 188 20.49 7.01 1.42
CA GLY A 188 20.00 8.30 0.90
C GLY A 188 19.50 8.28 -0.54
N HIS A 189 19.27 7.11 -1.13
CA HIS A 189 18.87 6.96 -2.53
C HIS A 189 17.48 7.55 -2.80
N ALA A 190 17.39 8.43 -3.81
CA ALA A 190 16.16 9.13 -4.21
C ALA A 190 15.56 8.52 -5.50
N GLY A 191 15.56 7.21 -5.63
CA GLY A 191 15.04 6.47 -6.78
C GLY A 191 14.43 5.16 -6.33
N VAL A 192 14.52 4.15 -7.18
CA VAL A 192 14.06 2.80 -6.90
C VAL A 192 15.14 2.03 -6.14
N LEU A 193 14.81 1.58 -4.94
CA LEU A 193 15.62 0.66 -4.15
C LEU A 193 14.93 -0.70 -4.11
N VAL A 194 15.60 -1.74 -4.57
CA VAL A 194 15.17 -3.13 -4.44
C VAL A 194 15.94 -3.78 -3.30
N VAL A 195 15.22 -4.36 -2.36
CA VAL A 195 15.76 -5.13 -1.24
C VAL A 195 15.28 -6.57 -1.36
N GLU A 196 16.14 -7.46 -1.77
CA GLU A 196 15.85 -8.88 -1.86
C GLU A 196 16.38 -9.61 -0.62
N GLY A 197 15.69 -10.65 -0.20
CA GLY A 197 16.15 -11.47 0.91
C GLY A 197 15.22 -12.65 1.13
N GLY A 198 15.77 -13.74 1.61
CA GLY A 198 15.02 -14.94 1.94
C GLY A 198 14.08 -14.77 3.13
N PRO A 199 13.38 -15.83 3.52
CA PRO A 199 12.51 -15.84 4.70
C PRO A 199 13.29 -15.45 5.96
N GLY A 200 12.67 -14.67 6.84
CA GLY A 200 13.24 -14.34 8.16
C GLY A 200 14.36 -13.30 8.18
N THR A 201 14.73 -12.70 7.02
CA THR A 201 15.77 -11.67 6.95
C THR A 201 15.28 -10.28 7.40
N GLY A 202 13.99 -10.11 7.66
CA GLY A 202 13.43 -8.85 8.14
C GLY A 202 13.09 -7.82 7.06
N LYS A 203 12.88 -8.25 5.80
CA LYS A 203 12.54 -7.37 4.65
C LYS A 203 11.47 -6.34 4.98
N THR A 204 10.30 -6.80 5.42
CA THR A 204 9.15 -5.95 5.79
C THR A 204 9.53 -4.95 6.88
N ALA A 205 10.22 -5.40 7.92
CA ALA A 205 10.65 -4.54 9.00
C ALA A 205 11.64 -3.46 8.51
N VAL A 206 12.61 -3.83 7.68
CA VAL A 206 13.55 -2.88 7.04
C VAL A 206 12.80 -1.85 6.20
N ALA A 207 11.81 -2.29 5.40
CA ALA A 207 11.00 -1.39 4.58
C ALA A 207 10.23 -0.37 5.43
N LEU A 208 9.54 -0.80 6.49
CA LEU A 208 8.77 0.07 7.37
C LEU A 208 9.66 1.04 8.16
N HIS A 209 10.81 0.56 8.69
CA HIS A 209 11.76 1.45 9.38
C HIS A 209 12.42 2.44 8.41
N ARG A 210 12.62 2.06 7.14
CA ARG A 210 13.06 2.98 6.11
C ARG A 210 12.01 4.06 5.83
N VAL A 211 10.73 3.72 5.80
CA VAL A 211 9.64 4.73 5.71
C VAL A 211 9.74 5.72 6.86
N ALA A 212 9.84 5.21 8.10
CA ALA A 212 9.97 6.08 9.26
C ALA A 212 11.22 6.98 9.19
N TYR A 213 12.34 6.47 8.70
CA TYR A 213 13.56 7.25 8.48
C TYR A 213 13.39 8.31 7.39
N LEU A 214 12.74 7.98 6.27
CA LEU A 214 12.49 8.92 5.16
C LEU A 214 11.51 10.01 5.58
N LEU A 215 10.43 9.68 6.29
CA LEU A 215 9.49 10.64 6.85
C LEU A 215 10.16 11.56 7.87
N TYR A 216 11.06 11.05 8.69
CA TYR A 216 11.85 11.87 9.63
C TYR A 216 12.79 12.85 8.92
N THR A 217 13.54 12.36 7.91
CA THR A 217 14.59 13.14 7.23
C THR A 217 14.06 14.06 6.13
N ARG A 218 12.90 13.77 5.55
CA ARG A 218 12.31 14.45 4.38
C ARG A 218 10.88 14.92 4.65
N ARG A 219 10.52 15.17 5.88
CA ARG A 219 9.17 15.50 6.34
C ARG A 219 8.48 16.58 5.48
N ALA A 220 9.13 17.71 5.26
CA ALA A 220 8.56 18.82 4.49
C ALA A 220 8.10 18.46 3.07
N ARG A 221 8.74 17.46 2.45
CA ARG A 221 8.38 16.99 1.11
C ARG A 221 7.33 15.88 1.14
N MET A 222 7.39 15.00 2.13
CA MET A 222 6.55 13.80 2.18
C MET A 222 5.21 14.02 2.90
N SER A 223 5.10 15.00 3.80
CA SER A 223 3.86 15.28 4.54
C SER A 223 2.70 15.77 3.66
N ARG A 224 2.97 16.27 2.44
CA ARG A 224 1.93 16.77 1.52
C ARG A 224 1.35 15.66 0.64
N SER A 225 2.19 14.74 0.18
CA SER A 225 1.84 13.67 -0.76
C SER A 225 1.73 12.29 -0.10
N GLY A 226 2.22 12.13 1.12
CA GLY A 226 2.19 10.88 1.86
C GLY A 226 3.08 9.78 1.30
N VAL A 227 3.05 8.65 1.98
CA VAL A 227 3.72 7.41 1.59
C VAL A 227 2.65 6.33 1.40
N LEU A 228 2.71 5.62 0.27
CA LEU A 228 1.88 4.44 0.03
C LEU A 228 2.66 3.18 0.39
N VAL A 229 2.05 2.30 1.18
CA VAL A 229 2.54 0.94 1.46
C VAL A 229 1.59 -0.07 0.83
N VAL A 230 2.09 -0.80 -0.15
CA VAL A 230 1.34 -1.85 -0.85
C VAL A 230 1.74 -3.21 -0.29
N GLY A 231 0.74 -3.97 0.16
CA GLY A 231 0.91 -5.31 0.71
C GLY A 231 0.05 -6.36 0.01
N PRO A 232 0.34 -7.66 0.25
CA PRO A 232 -0.30 -8.77 -0.45
C PRO A 232 -1.75 -9.05 -0.05
N SER A 233 -2.18 -8.60 1.12
CA SER A 233 -3.54 -8.85 1.63
C SER A 233 -3.93 -7.87 2.75
N PRO A 234 -5.25 -7.65 2.98
CA PRO A 234 -5.73 -6.82 4.09
C PRO A 234 -5.24 -7.32 5.47
N LEU A 235 -5.24 -8.63 5.69
CA LEU A 235 -4.76 -9.22 6.94
C LEU A 235 -3.28 -8.93 7.19
N PHE A 236 -2.46 -8.97 6.15
CA PHE A 236 -1.05 -8.60 6.23
C PHE A 236 -0.89 -7.11 6.56
N LEU A 237 -1.66 -6.24 5.89
CA LEU A 237 -1.63 -4.80 6.12
C LEU A 237 -2.06 -4.45 7.56
N ASP A 238 -3.08 -5.11 8.09
CA ASP A 238 -3.49 -4.93 9.50
C ASP A 238 -2.38 -5.37 10.47
N HIS A 239 -1.70 -6.48 10.15
CA HIS A 239 -0.57 -6.99 10.94
C HIS A 239 0.60 -6.01 11.02
N ILE A 240 0.95 -5.33 9.91
CA ILE A 240 2.07 -4.37 9.84
C ILE A 240 1.64 -2.92 10.16
N GLY A 241 0.34 -2.62 10.05
CA GLY A 241 -0.20 -1.27 10.18
C GLY A 241 0.04 -0.60 11.54
N ARG A 242 0.35 -1.38 12.56
CA ARG A 242 0.67 -0.88 13.91
C ARG A 242 2.13 -0.45 14.08
N VAL A 243 3.03 -0.86 13.15
CA VAL A 243 4.48 -0.59 13.28
C VAL A 243 4.79 0.90 13.06
N LEU A 244 4.28 1.50 11.98
CA LEU A 244 4.58 2.91 11.68
C LEU A 244 4.01 3.88 12.71
N PRO A 245 2.75 3.75 13.17
CA PRO A 245 2.29 4.51 14.33
C PRO A 245 3.17 4.31 15.56
N SER A 246 3.65 3.08 15.85
CA SER A 246 4.58 2.83 16.98
C SER A 246 5.95 3.51 16.82
N LEU A 247 6.28 4.00 15.64
CA LEU A 247 7.45 4.83 15.34
C LEU A 247 7.12 6.33 15.25
N GLY A 248 5.86 6.70 15.52
CA GLY A 248 5.39 8.09 15.51
C GLY A 248 5.07 8.65 14.13
N GLU A 249 4.79 7.78 13.14
CA GLU A 249 4.50 8.20 11.76
C GLU A 249 3.06 7.82 11.36
N THR A 250 2.29 8.82 10.96
CA THR A 250 0.85 8.71 10.60
C THR A 250 0.54 9.06 9.15
N ASP A 251 1.47 9.69 8.42
CA ASP A 251 1.28 10.11 7.02
C ASP A 251 1.52 8.95 6.03
N VAL A 252 0.91 7.80 6.30
CA VAL A 252 1.10 6.57 5.53
C VAL A 252 -0.25 5.96 5.18
N VAL A 253 -0.42 5.64 3.90
CA VAL A 253 -1.59 4.95 3.35
C VAL A 253 -1.22 3.50 3.12
N PHE A 254 -2.05 2.58 3.62
CA PHE A 254 -1.92 1.14 3.38
C PHE A 254 -2.96 0.70 2.35
N SER A 255 -2.53 -0.04 1.34
CA SER A 255 -3.40 -0.52 0.26
C SER A 255 -2.99 -1.91 -0.21
N THR A 256 -3.96 -2.70 -0.67
CA THR A 256 -3.68 -3.87 -1.52
C THR A 256 -3.76 -3.47 -2.99
N THR A 257 -3.35 -4.36 -3.90
CA THR A 257 -3.55 -4.15 -5.34
C THR A 257 -5.03 -4.08 -5.73
N GLY A 258 -5.90 -4.70 -4.94
CA GLY A 258 -7.36 -4.67 -5.13
C GLY A 258 -8.05 -3.35 -4.72
N ASP A 259 -7.33 -2.47 -4.01
CA ASP A 259 -7.85 -1.21 -3.46
C ASP A 259 -7.22 0.03 -4.12
N LEU A 260 -6.42 -0.15 -5.19
CA LEU A 260 -5.67 0.96 -5.82
C LEU A 260 -6.56 1.93 -6.59
N VAL A 261 -7.79 1.53 -6.95
CA VAL A 261 -8.78 2.39 -7.64
C VAL A 261 -9.81 2.88 -6.63
N PRO A 262 -10.04 4.20 -6.52
CA PRO A 262 -11.00 4.78 -5.59
C PRO A 262 -12.41 4.19 -5.75
N GLY A 263 -13.04 3.87 -4.63
CA GLY A 263 -14.39 3.30 -4.61
C GLY A 263 -14.49 1.82 -4.97
N LEU A 264 -13.36 1.18 -5.32
CA LEU A 264 -13.30 -0.24 -5.65
C LEU A 264 -12.57 -1.01 -4.55
N HIS A 265 -13.20 -2.07 -4.06
CA HIS A 265 -12.60 -3.00 -3.11
C HIS A 265 -12.78 -4.42 -3.63
N VAL A 266 -11.70 -5.03 -4.11
CA VAL A 266 -11.72 -6.33 -4.77
C VAL A 266 -10.78 -7.31 -4.09
N THR A 267 -11.31 -8.47 -3.72
CA THR A 267 -10.55 -9.55 -3.07
C THR A 267 -10.58 -10.87 -3.85
N ALA A 268 -11.46 -10.96 -4.87
CA ALA A 268 -11.57 -12.15 -5.69
C ALA A 268 -10.35 -12.30 -6.62
N GLU A 269 -9.82 -13.51 -6.70
CA GLU A 269 -8.67 -13.84 -7.55
C GLU A 269 -9.10 -14.56 -8.83
N ASP A 270 -8.40 -14.28 -9.91
CA ASP A 270 -8.54 -15.01 -11.18
C ASP A 270 -7.86 -16.37 -11.15
N ARG A 271 -8.27 -17.26 -12.07
CA ARG A 271 -7.47 -18.43 -12.40
C ARG A 271 -6.08 -17.98 -12.91
N PRO A 272 -5.02 -18.74 -12.61
CA PRO A 272 -3.63 -18.33 -12.93
C PRO A 272 -3.38 -17.93 -14.38
N GLU A 273 -4.06 -18.59 -15.31
CA GLU A 273 -3.94 -18.30 -16.75
C GLU A 273 -4.56 -16.96 -17.10
N VAL A 274 -5.74 -16.67 -16.54
CA VAL A 274 -6.46 -15.40 -16.74
C VAL A 274 -5.69 -14.25 -16.08
N ALA A 275 -5.20 -14.45 -14.84
CA ALA A 275 -4.38 -13.45 -14.14
C ALA A 275 -3.12 -13.09 -14.96
N ARG A 276 -2.48 -14.09 -15.61
CA ARG A 276 -1.31 -13.84 -16.46
C ARG A 276 -1.66 -13.00 -17.70
N LEU A 277 -2.79 -13.31 -18.37
CA LEU A 277 -3.25 -12.55 -19.53
C LEU A 277 -3.56 -11.11 -19.18
N LYS A 278 -4.32 -10.88 -18.10
CA LYS A 278 -4.68 -9.54 -17.62
C LYS A 278 -3.49 -8.75 -17.10
N GLY A 279 -2.52 -9.44 -16.48
CA GLY A 279 -1.34 -8.82 -15.86
C GLY A 279 -0.23 -8.46 -16.86
N SER A 280 -0.28 -8.93 -18.10
CA SER A 280 0.72 -8.62 -19.13
C SER A 280 0.45 -7.27 -19.79
N LEU A 281 1.51 -6.54 -20.19
CA LEU A 281 1.38 -5.30 -20.97
C LEU A 281 0.76 -5.52 -22.36
N GLU A 282 0.73 -6.76 -22.86
CA GLU A 282 0.03 -7.10 -24.12
C GLU A 282 -1.47 -6.76 -24.08
N ILE A 283 -2.09 -6.73 -22.88
CA ILE A 283 -3.49 -6.38 -22.71
C ILE A 283 -3.80 -4.93 -23.13
N LEU A 284 -2.81 -4.04 -23.15
CA LEU A 284 -2.98 -2.64 -23.52
C LEU A 284 -3.49 -2.49 -24.94
N ASP A 285 -3.02 -3.30 -25.89
CA ASP A 285 -3.47 -3.29 -27.27
C ASP A 285 -4.93 -3.75 -27.39
N VAL A 286 -5.32 -4.73 -26.57
CA VAL A 286 -6.69 -5.21 -26.46
C VAL A 286 -7.61 -4.11 -25.95
N LEU A 287 -7.24 -3.41 -24.89
CA LEU A 287 -8.02 -2.31 -24.31
C LEU A 287 -8.16 -1.14 -25.32
N ALA A 288 -7.06 -0.74 -25.94
CA ALA A 288 -7.07 0.33 -26.96
C ALA A 288 -7.97 -0.04 -28.15
N THR A 289 -7.91 -1.29 -28.62
CA THR A 289 -8.76 -1.79 -29.70
C THR A 289 -10.23 -1.83 -29.27
N ALA A 290 -10.52 -2.27 -28.03
CA ALA A 290 -11.88 -2.29 -27.49
C ALA A 290 -12.49 -0.88 -27.40
N VAL A 291 -11.71 0.13 -27.00
CA VAL A 291 -12.14 1.54 -27.02
C VAL A 291 -12.42 2.01 -28.45
N ALA A 292 -11.51 1.73 -29.38
CA ALA A 292 -11.65 2.12 -30.78
C ALA A 292 -12.87 1.48 -31.48
N ASP A 293 -13.23 0.25 -31.08
CA ASP A 293 -14.42 -0.46 -31.58
C ASP A 293 -15.75 0.20 -31.15
N ARG A 294 -15.74 1.07 -30.14
CA ARG A 294 -16.94 1.85 -29.73
C ARG A 294 -17.16 3.08 -30.58
N GLN A 295 -16.21 3.50 -31.37
CA GLN A 295 -16.27 4.67 -32.26
C GLN A 295 -16.70 4.20 -33.64
N GLN A 296 -18.01 4.09 -33.87
CA GLN A 296 -18.57 3.47 -35.04
C GLN A 296 -18.89 4.46 -36.15
N VAL A 297 -19.25 3.95 -37.33
CA VAL A 297 -19.90 4.69 -38.43
C VAL A 297 -21.23 4.00 -38.72
N PRO A 298 -22.25 4.72 -39.18
CA PRO A 298 -23.55 4.13 -39.45
C PRO A 298 -23.46 3.09 -40.57
N GLY A 299 -24.10 1.95 -40.38
CA GLY A 299 -24.20 0.92 -41.45
C GLY A 299 -25.12 1.34 -42.58
N GLU A 300 -26.21 2.05 -42.24
CA GLU A 300 -27.13 2.68 -43.16
C GLU A 300 -27.25 4.18 -42.81
N PRO A 301 -27.47 5.09 -43.79
CA PRO A 301 -27.62 6.51 -43.52
C PRO A 301 -28.79 6.77 -42.56
N VAL A 302 -28.58 7.63 -41.56
CA VAL A 302 -29.64 8.08 -40.64
C VAL A 302 -30.23 9.38 -41.20
N SER A 303 -31.53 9.39 -41.46
CA SER A 303 -32.24 10.57 -41.95
C SER A 303 -32.54 11.55 -40.82
N ILE A 304 -32.05 12.78 -40.95
CA ILE A 304 -32.28 13.89 -40.03
C ILE A 304 -33.21 14.88 -40.73
N ASP A 305 -34.40 15.07 -40.18
CA ASP A 305 -35.43 15.95 -40.73
C ASP A 305 -35.29 17.34 -40.10
N LEU A 306 -34.90 18.31 -40.91
CA LEU A 306 -34.73 19.72 -40.53
C LEU A 306 -35.91 20.57 -41.10
N GLY A 307 -37.12 20.14 -40.82
CA GLY A 307 -38.35 20.82 -41.24
C GLY A 307 -38.49 20.92 -42.75
N ASP A 308 -37.75 21.80 -43.39
CA ASP A 308 -37.83 22.05 -44.83
C ASP A 308 -37.03 21.04 -45.68
N VAL A 309 -35.99 20.39 -45.08
CA VAL A 309 -35.13 19.46 -45.80
C VAL A 309 -34.71 18.29 -44.90
N THR A 310 -34.51 17.15 -45.52
CA THR A 310 -33.93 15.98 -44.84
C THR A 310 -32.44 15.87 -45.17
N VAL A 311 -31.58 15.76 -44.14
CA VAL A 311 -30.16 15.56 -44.32
C VAL A 311 -29.79 14.14 -43.89
N GLU A 312 -28.93 13.46 -44.65
CA GLU A 312 -28.46 12.13 -44.34
C GLU A 312 -27.14 12.18 -43.56
N LEU A 313 -27.14 11.57 -42.39
CA LEU A 313 -25.94 11.28 -41.63
C LEU A 313 -25.36 9.97 -42.17
N ASP A 314 -24.53 10.06 -43.19
CA ASP A 314 -23.92 8.91 -43.86
C ASP A 314 -22.56 8.51 -43.30
N ALA A 315 -22.09 7.29 -43.65
CA ALA A 315 -20.82 6.73 -43.20
C ALA A 315 -19.60 7.60 -43.58
N GLY A 316 -19.67 8.32 -44.73
CA GLY A 316 -18.56 9.17 -45.20
C GLY A 316 -18.39 10.41 -44.33
N LEU A 317 -19.49 11.10 -43.99
CA LEU A 317 -19.49 12.24 -43.09
C LEU A 317 -18.97 11.87 -41.70
N VAL A 318 -19.55 10.81 -41.15
CA VAL A 318 -19.17 10.32 -39.81
C VAL A 318 -17.71 9.85 -39.78
N ALA A 319 -17.21 9.14 -40.82
CA ALA A 319 -15.84 8.70 -40.92
C ALA A 319 -14.85 9.89 -40.96
N GLN A 320 -15.22 10.98 -41.65
CA GLN A 320 -14.43 12.21 -41.66
C GLN A 320 -14.33 12.81 -40.25
N ALA A 321 -15.45 13.03 -39.58
CA ALA A 321 -15.46 13.58 -38.22
C ALA A 321 -14.72 12.71 -37.24
N ARG A 322 -14.87 11.37 -37.34
CA ARG A 322 -14.14 10.39 -36.51
C ARG A 322 -12.63 10.48 -36.72
N LEU A 323 -12.17 10.61 -37.98
CA LEU A 323 -10.76 10.73 -38.29
C LEU A 323 -10.15 12.01 -37.68
N GLU A 324 -10.88 13.13 -37.79
CA GLU A 324 -10.45 14.40 -37.23
C GLU A 324 -10.40 14.34 -35.70
N ALA A 325 -11.40 13.78 -35.03
CA ALA A 325 -11.42 13.62 -33.58
C ALA A 325 -10.31 12.70 -33.09
N ARG A 326 -10.08 11.56 -33.73
CA ARG A 326 -8.94 10.66 -33.42
C ARG A 326 -7.60 11.34 -33.63
N GLY A 327 -7.49 12.21 -34.62
CA GLY A 327 -6.28 12.96 -34.93
C GLY A 327 -5.85 13.96 -33.85
N THR A 328 -6.74 14.29 -32.90
CA THR A 328 -6.41 15.15 -31.74
C THR A 328 -5.50 14.46 -30.71
N GLY A 329 -5.52 13.14 -30.65
CA GLY A 329 -4.81 12.35 -29.65
C GLY A 329 -5.42 12.44 -28.23
N LEU A 330 -6.61 13.04 -28.09
CA LEU A 330 -7.32 13.13 -26.81
C LEU A 330 -7.90 11.76 -26.40
N PRO A 331 -8.12 11.51 -25.11
CA PRO A 331 -8.87 10.37 -24.62
C PRO A 331 -10.28 10.29 -25.22
N HIS A 332 -10.90 9.10 -25.17
CA HIS A 332 -12.16 8.80 -25.86
C HIS A 332 -13.29 9.79 -25.56
N ASN A 333 -13.57 10.08 -24.28
CA ASN A 333 -14.68 10.95 -23.88
C ASN A 333 -14.41 12.42 -24.23
N GLU A 334 -13.17 12.86 -24.17
CA GLU A 334 -12.77 14.21 -24.60
C GLU A 334 -12.82 14.34 -26.12
N ALA A 335 -12.31 13.35 -26.86
CA ALA A 335 -12.39 13.31 -28.33
C ALA A 335 -13.85 13.21 -28.84
N ARG A 336 -14.77 12.63 -28.04
CA ARG A 336 -16.19 12.60 -28.30
C ARG A 336 -16.78 14.01 -28.49
N VAL A 337 -16.34 14.97 -27.69
CA VAL A 337 -16.78 16.37 -27.80
C VAL A 337 -16.39 16.92 -29.17
N VAL A 338 -15.16 16.74 -29.58
CA VAL A 338 -14.63 17.16 -30.88
C VAL A 338 -15.39 16.46 -32.04
N PHE A 339 -15.64 15.15 -31.88
CA PHE A 339 -16.44 14.40 -32.86
C PHE A 339 -17.82 14.97 -33.02
N ARG A 340 -18.57 15.22 -31.93
CA ARG A 340 -19.91 15.78 -31.94
C ARG A 340 -19.94 17.15 -32.61
N GLU A 341 -19.06 18.07 -32.20
CA GLU A 341 -18.94 19.40 -32.80
C GLU A 341 -18.71 19.33 -34.31
N ARG A 342 -17.85 18.39 -34.75
CA ARG A 342 -17.53 18.23 -36.15
C ARG A 342 -18.68 17.65 -36.96
N VAL A 343 -19.41 16.65 -36.42
CA VAL A 343 -20.59 16.10 -37.08
C VAL A 343 -21.69 17.17 -37.21
N VAL A 344 -21.99 17.91 -36.13
CA VAL A 344 -22.93 19.01 -36.11
C VAL A 344 -22.57 20.03 -37.20
N ALA A 345 -21.33 20.47 -37.31
CA ALA A 345 -20.86 21.40 -38.31
C ALA A 345 -21.08 20.88 -39.75
N LEU A 346 -20.71 19.59 -39.98
CA LEU A 346 -20.84 18.99 -41.31
C LEU A 346 -22.34 18.79 -41.73
N VAL A 347 -23.18 18.38 -40.78
CA VAL A 347 -24.63 18.23 -41.02
C VAL A 347 -25.28 19.59 -41.27
N ALA A 348 -24.93 20.62 -40.48
CA ALA A 348 -25.41 21.97 -40.66
C ALA A 348 -24.98 22.55 -42.03
N GLU A 349 -23.72 22.34 -42.43
CA GLU A 349 -23.26 22.76 -43.76
C GLU A 349 -24.09 22.13 -44.90
N ARG A 350 -24.42 20.83 -44.80
CA ARG A 350 -25.26 20.12 -45.76
C ARG A 350 -26.70 20.64 -45.74
N GLY A 351 -27.29 20.84 -44.55
CA GLY A 351 -28.64 21.37 -44.37
C GLY A 351 -28.80 22.77 -44.99
N VAL A 352 -27.90 23.67 -44.56
CA VAL A 352 -27.84 25.04 -45.08
C VAL A 352 -27.68 25.06 -46.60
N ALA A 353 -26.81 24.21 -47.18
CA ALA A 353 -26.62 24.12 -48.62
C ALA A 353 -27.90 23.66 -49.33
N LYS A 354 -28.62 22.68 -48.77
CA LYS A 354 -29.92 22.21 -49.35
C LYS A 354 -31.03 23.24 -49.25
N ILE A 355 -31.17 23.89 -48.09
CA ILE A 355 -32.22 24.92 -47.90
C ILE A 355 -31.95 26.14 -48.79
N GLY A 356 -30.67 26.58 -48.91
CA GLY A 356 -30.28 27.74 -49.72
C GLY A 356 -30.24 27.47 -51.23
N GLU A 357 -30.42 26.21 -51.66
CA GLU A 357 -30.38 25.85 -53.09
C GLU A 357 -31.44 26.56 -53.90
N GLY A 358 -31.02 27.29 -54.94
CA GLY A 358 -31.88 27.96 -55.89
C GLY A 358 -32.32 29.37 -55.51
N TRP A 359 -32.12 29.85 -54.27
CA TRP A 359 -32.52 31.20 -53.86
C TRP A 359 -31.45 32.03 -53.16
N LEU A 360 -30.40 31.41 -52.57
CA LEU A 360 -29.23 32.10 -51.96
C LEU A 360 -28.06 32.14 -52.91
N THR A 361 -27.39 33.29 -52.99
CA THR A 361 -26.18 33.48 -53.77
C THR A 361 -24.97 33.65 -52.81
N ARG A 362 -23.74 33.51 -53.34
CA ARG A 362 -22.51 33.72 -52.52
C ARG A 362 -22.38 35.14 -51.95
N ALA A 363 -23.15 36.10 -52.45
CA ALA A 363 -23.14 37.48 -51.97
C ALA A 363 -23.98 37.66 -50.68
N ASP A 364 -24.93 36.77 -50.40
CA ASP A 364 -25.91 36.89 -49.33
C ASP A 364 -25.37 36.38 -47.99
N ARG A 365 -24.15 36.85 -47.61
CA ARG A 365 -23.42 36.33 -46.42
C ARG A 365 -24.19 36.40 -45.10
N GLY A 366 -24.98 37.45 -44.89
CA GLY A 366 -25.81 37.61 -43.72
C GLY A 366 -26.89 36.51 -43.63
N LEU A 367 -27.61 36.27 -44.71
CA LEU A 367 -28.64 35.24 -44.78
C LEU A 367 -28.11 33.82 -44.62
N TRP A 368 -26.87 33.55 -45.12
CA TRP A 368 -26.20 32.28 -44.89
C TRP A 368 -25.86 32.07 -43.41
N ALA A 369 -25.45 33.14 -42.71
CA ALA A 369 -25.12 33.07 -41.28
C ALA A 369 -26.39 32.86 -40.43
N ASP A 370 -27.48 33.58 -40.77
CA ASP A 370 -28.76 33.46 -40.06
C ASP A 370 -29.35 32.04 -40.23
N LEU A 371 -29.36 31.53 -41.48
CA LEU A 371 -29.83 30.18 -41.79
C LEU A 371 -29.00 29.11 -41.08
N ARG A 372 -27.66 29.32 -40.97
CA ARG A 372 -26.79 28.42 -40.25
C ARG A 372 -27.11 28.40 -38.75
N ALA A 373 -27.39 29.54 -38.14
CA ALA A 373 -27.77 29.62 -36.75
C ALA A 373 -29.10 28.86 -36.49
N GLU A 374 -30.08 29.05 -37.34
CA GLU A 374 -31.38 28.38 -37.26
C GLU A 374 -31.25 26.85 -37.38
N VAL A 375 -30.44 26.36 -38.34
CA VAL A 375 -30.16 24.93 -38.51
C VAL A 375 -29.39 24.35 -37.30
N LEU A 376 -28.47 25.10 -36.69
CA LEU A 376 -27.75 24.68 -35.50
C LEU A 376 -28.66 24.59 -34.27
N ASP A 377 -29.56 25.53 -34.09
CA ASP A 377 -30.53 25.52 -33.00
C ASP A 377 -31.52 24.34 -33.17
N GLU A 378 -31.98 24.06 -34.40
CA GLU A 378 -32.83 22.91 -34.68
C GLU A 378 -32.11 21.57 -34.43
N LEU A 379 -30.84 21.45 -34.84
CA LEU A 379 -30.02 20.25 -34.58
C LEU A 379 -29.80 20.02 -33.07
N ALA A 380 -29.66 21.09 -32.29
CA ALA A 380 -29.44 20.99 -30.85
C ALA A 380 -30.65 20.42 -30.08
N GLU A 381 -31.86 20.58 -30.65
CA GLU A 381 -33.12 20.06 -30.08
C GLU A 381 -33.58 18.75 -30.76
N HIS A 382 -32.83 18.24 -31.77
CA HIS A 382 -33.26 17.11 -32.58
C HIS A 382 -32.94 15.75 -31.93
N GLU A 383 -33.89 15.11 -31.27
CA GLU A 383 -33.76 13.89 -30.48
C GLU A 383 -33.14 12.70 -31.26
N THR A 384 -33.57 12.46 -32.51
CA THR A 384 -33.04 11.39 -33.36
C THR A 384 -31.55 11.62 -33.70
N PHE A 385 -31.15 12.86 -33.91
CA PHE A 385 -29.77 13.23 -34.19
C PHE A 385 -28.89 13.01 -32.97
N GLU A 386 -29.32 13.45 -31.80
CA GLU A 386 -28.63 13.26 -30.55
C GLU A 386 -28.45 11.77 -30.20
N THR A 387 -29.51 10.97 -30.36
CA THR A 387 -29.47 9.52 -30.18
C THR A 387 -28.45 8.85 -31.12
N ALA A 388 -28.47 9.24 -32.40
CA ALA A 388 -27.52 8.71 -33.39
C ALA A 388 -26.06 9.05 -33.03
N LEU A 389 -25.78 10.27 -32.55
CA LEU A 389 -24.44 10.66 -32.09
C LEU A 389 -23.97 9.82 -30.90
N ASP A 390 -24.87 9.55 -29.95
CA ASP A 390 -24.56 8.74 -28.77
C ASP A 390 -24.33 7.27 -29.12
N GLU A 391 -25.06 6.73 -30.12
CA GLU A 391 -24.79 5.35 -30.59
C GLU A 391 -23.49 5.24 -31.37
N LEU A 392 -23.10 6.25 -32.14
CA LEU A 392 -21.90 6.26 -32.98
C LEU A 392 -20.61 6.46 -32.14
N TRP A 393 -20.70 7.25 -31.06
CA TRP A 393 -19.60 7.51 -30.17
C TRP A 393 -20.12 7.69 -28.72
N PRO A 394 -20.40 6.58 -28.01
CA PRO A 394 -21.01 6.64 -26.69
C PRO A 394 -20.03 7.22 -25.65
N TYR A 395 -20.60 7.85 -24.62
CA TYR A 395 -19.85 8.08 -23.38
C TYR A 395 -19.57 6.75 -22.69
N LEU A 396 -18.35 6.55 -22.21
CA LEU A 396 -17.91 5.29 -21.62
C LEU A 396 -17.23 5.51 -20.26
N THR A 397 -17.55 4.64 -19.32
CA THR A 397 -16.74 4.44 -18.11
C THR A 397 -15.91 3.15 -18.24
N PRO A 398 -14.86 2.96 -17.44
CA PRO A 398 -14.11 1.72 -17.43
C PRO A 398 -14.99 0.47 -17.29
N GLU A 399 -15.99 0.53 -16.41
CA GLU A 399 -16.90 -0.57 -16.12
C GLU A 399 -17.85 -0.85 -17.29
N THR A 400 -18.41 0.20 -17.89
CA THR A 400 -19.37 0.07 -19.03
C THR A 400 -18.68 -0.40 -20.31
N LEU A 401 -17.36 -0.31 -20.40
CA LEU A 401 -16.58 -0.91 -21.48
C LEU A 401 -16.13 -2.34 -21.14
N LEU A 402 -15.54 -2.56 -19.96
CA LEU A 402 -14.86 -3.81 -19.64
C LEU A 402 -15.83 -4.96 -19.35
N ALA A 403 -16.94 -4.72 -18.63
CA ALA A 403 -17.91 -5.77 -18.32
C ALA A 403 -18.55 -6.36 -19.59
N PRO A 404 -19.10 -5.56 -20.54
CA PRO A 404 -19.64 -6.11 -21.77
C PRO A 404 -18.57 -6.70 -22.71
N LEU A 405 -17.32 -6.30 -22.61
CA LEU A 405 -16.22 -6.92 -23.36
C LEU A 405 -16.05 -8.38 -22.92
N TYR A 406 -16.02 -8.64 -21.61
CA TYR A 406 -15.88 -9.99 -21.05
C TYR A 406 -17.11 -10.89 -21.30
N GLU A 407 -18.31 -10.33 -21.34
CA GLU A 407 -19.55 -11.07 -21.57
C GLU A 407 -19.77 -11.51 -23.04
N SER A 408 -18.98 -10.96 -23.98
CA SER A 408 -19.19 -11.19 -25.39
C SER A 408 -17.98 -11.81 -26.09
N PRO A 409 -18.04 -13.11 -26.47
CA PRO A 409 -17.00 -13.73 -27.28
C PRO A 409 -16.73 -12.97 -28.59
N ARG A 410 -17.77 -12.34 -29.17
CA ARG A 410 -17.64 -11.54 -30.39
C ARG A 410 -16.80 -10.28 -30.15
N ARG A 411 -17.03 -9.58 -29.02
CA ARG A 411 -16.27 -8.37 -28.67
C ARG A 411 -14.84 -8.71 -28.30
N LEU A 412 -14.63 -9.79 -27.56
CA LEU A 412 -13.27 -10.29 -27.26
C LEU A 412 -12.50 -10.59 -28.55
N ALA A 413 -13.11 -11.30 -29.49
CA ALA A 413 -12.48 -11.61 -30.77
C ALA A 413 -12.19 -10.32 -31.59
N ALA A 414 -13.11 -9.36 -31.61
CA ALA A 414 -12.91 -8.07 -32.29
C ALA A 414 -11.78 -7.24 -31.68
N ALA A 415 -11.60 -7.30 -30.36
CA ALA A 415 -10.50 -6.66 -29.66
C ALA A 415 -9.17 -7.44 -29.74
N GLY A 416 -9.14 -8.62 -30.36
CA GLY A 416 -7.96 -9.49 -30.40
C GLY A 416 -7.63 -10.15 -29.07
N ALA A 417 -8.59 -10.23 -28.14
CA ALA A 417 -8.43 -10.77 -26.82
C ALA A 417 -8.48 -12.31 -26.80
N ASP A 418 -7.77 -12.91 -25.83
CA ASP A 418 -7.83 -14.35 -25.60
C ASP A 418 -9.24 -14.77 -25.13
N PRO A 419 -9.86 -15.81 -25.73
CA PRO A 419 -11.17 -16.30 -25.31
C PRO A 419 -11.25 -16.71 -23.83
N ALA A 420 -10.14 -17.03 -23.18
CA ALA A 420 -10.09 -17.35 -21.75
C ALA A 420 -10.55 -16.20 -20.84
N LEU A 421 -10.58 -14.96 -21.35
CA LEU A 421 -11.09 -13.78 -20.63
C LEU A 421 -12.62 -13.75 -20.56
N PHE A 422 -13.32 -14.62 -21.30
CA PHE A 422 -14.79 -14.71 -21.28
C PHE A 422 -15.29 -15.12 -19.90
N ARG A 423 -16.30 -14.39 -19.41
CA ARG A 423 -17.08 -14.72 -18.21
C ARG A 423 -18.53 -14.27 -18.36
N ALA A 424 -19.46 -15.03 -17.74
CA ALA A 424 -20.90 -14.76 -17.87
C ALA A 424 -21.37 -13.48 -17.14
N ASP A 425 -20.69 -13.16 -16.03
CA ASP A 425 -20.88 -11.91 -15.29
C ASP A 425 -19.63 -11.05 -15.47
N GLY A 426 -19.70 -10.12 -16.40
CA GLY A 426 -18.60 -9.24 -16.73
C GLY A 426 -18.22 -8.28 -15.60
N ALA A 427 -19.16 -7.98 -14.69
CA ALA A 427 -18.95 -7.09 -13.56
C ALA A 427 -18.44 -7.79 -12.29
N ALA A 428 -18.25 -9.11 -12.31
CA ALA A 428 -17.63 -9.86 -11.22
C ALA A 428 -16.11 -9.58 -11.19
N TRP A 429 -15.73 -8.41 -10.69
CA TRP A 429 -14.35 -7.94 -10.68
C TRP A 429 -13.42 -8.82 -9.87
N THR A 430 -12.21 -9.00 -10.39
CA THR A 430 -11.09 -9.68 -9.74
C THR A 430 -9.93 -8.71 -9.52
N VAL A 431 -9.00 -9.04 -8.63
CA VAL A 431 -7.82 -8.20 -8.35
C VAL A 431 -7.05 -7.86 -9.63
N SER A 432 -6.99 -8.79 -10.60
CA SER A 432 -6.31 -8.54 -11.88
C SER A 432 -7.08 -7.58 -12.82
N ASP A 433 -8.37 -7.28 -12.56
CA ASP A 433 -9.13 -6.29 -13.32
C ASP A 433 -8.83 -4.85 -12.87
N VAL A 434 -8.41 -4.65 -11.63
CA VAL A 434 -8.19 -3.31 -11.05
C VAL A 434 -7.20 -2.48 -11.87
N PRO A 435 -6.02 -2.99 -12.26
CA PRO A 435 -5.11 -2.27 -13.14
C PRO A 435 -5.69 -1.96 -14.52
N LEU A 436 -6.58 -2.81 -15.03
CA LEU A 436 -7.23 -2.59 -16.33
C LEU A 436 -8.28 -1.48 -16.26
N LEU A 437 -9.04 -1.43 -15.16
CA LEU A 437 -9.99 -0.34 -14.91
C LEU A 437 -9.26 1.01 -14.76
N ASP A 438 -8.11 1.03 -14.08
CA ASP A 438 -7.28 2.22 -13.97
C ASP A 438 -6.71 2.66 -15.33
N GLU A 439 -6.25 1.72 -16.16
CA GLU A 439 -5.77 2.02 -17.51
C GLU A 439 -6.89 2.53 -18.43
N LEU A 440 -8.07 1.89 -18.36
CA LEU A 440 -9.23 2.34 -19.12
C LEU A 440 -9.67 3.75 -18.74
N ALA A 441 -9.60 4.10 -17.46
CA ALA A 441 -9.92 5.46 -17.05
C ALA A 441 -8.99 6.51 -17.67
N ASP A 442 -7.70 6.17 -17.93
CA ASP A 442 -6.79 7.05 -18.68
C ASP A 442 -7.12 7.08 -20.18
N LEU A 443 -7.44 5.92 -20.79
CA LEU A 443 -7.80 5.83 -22.21
C LEU A 443 -9.13 6.53 -22.53
N LEU A 444 -10.07 6.48 -21.59
CA LEU A 444 -11.39 7.08 -21.75
C LEU A 444 -11.40 8.58 -21.45
N GLY A 445 -10.58 9.03 -20.50
CA GLY A 445 -10.57 10.42 -20.05
C GLY A 445 -11.81 10.80 -19.23
N ARG A 446 -11.89 12.07 -18.82
CA ARG A 446 -13.00 12.61 -18.03
C ARG A 446 -14.04 13.27 -18.95
N ASP A 447 -15.28 13.30 -18.47
CA ASP A 447 -16.30 14.20 -19.07
C ASP A 447 -16.21 15.55 -18.38
N GLU A 448 -15.49 16.49 -18.98
CA GLU A 448 -15.41 17.87 -18.45
C GLU A 448 -16.80 18.53 -18.34
N ALA A 449 -17.80 18.10 -19.13
CA ALA A 449 -19.15 18.65 -19.05
C ALA A 449 -19.86 18.16 -17.78
N GLU A 450 -19.68 16.88 -17.41
CA GLU A 450 -20.22 16.31 -16.17
C GLU A 450 -19.49 16.85 -14.94
N ASP A 451 -18.16 16.98 -14.99
CA ASP A 451 -17.35 17.60 -13.93
C ASP A 451 -17.76 19.07 -13.71
N ARG A 452 -17.97 19.84 -14.80
CA ARG A 452 -18.47 21.22 -14.73
C ARG A 452 -19.91 21.29 -14.20
N ALA A 453 -20.78 20.37 -14.60
CA ALA A 453 -22.14 20.29 -14.08
C ALA A 453 -22.18 19.90 -12.60
N ALA A 454 -21.30 18.95 -12.18
CA ALA A 454 -21.15 18.60 -10.78
C ALA A 454 -20.57 19.75 -9.93
N ALA A 455 -19.57 20.46 -10.44
CA ALA A 455 -19.01 21.65 -9.81
C ALA A 455 -20.06 22.77 -9.68
N ARG A 456 -20.89 22.97 -10.72
CA ARG A 456 -21.99 23.94 -10.69
C ARG A 456 -23.05 23.57 -9.67
N ARG A 457 -23.50 22.30 -9.62
CA ARG A 457 -24.45 21.82 -8.60
C ARG A 457 -23.90 21.98 -7.18
N ARG A 458 -22.61 21.77 -6.95
CA ARG A 458 -21.98 22.01 -5.65
C ARG A 458 -21.98 23.49 -5.29
N ALA A 459 -21.57 24.36 -6.23
CA ALA A 459 -21.57 25.80 -6.03
C ALA A 459 -22.99 26.36 -5.77
N GLU A 460 -24.00 25.83 -6.45
CA GLU A 460 -25.42 26.17 -6.23
C GLU A 460 -25.88 25.73 -4.83
N ALA A 461 -25.55 24.52 -4.40
CA ALA A 461 -25.87 24.02 -3.06
C ALA A 461 -25.14 24.80 -1.95
N GLU A 462 -23.89 25.18 -2.17
CA GLU A 462 -23.09 26.02 -1.25
C GLU A 462 -23.70 27.44 -1.16
N ALA A 463 -24.10 28.01 -2.25
CA ALA A 463 -24.78 29.32 -2.29
C ALA A 463 -26.16 29.29 -1.62
N GLU A 464 -26.94 28.23 -1.82
CA GLU A 464 -28.23 28.02 -1.16
C GLU A 464 -28.07 27.86 0.35
N TYR A 465 -27.07 27.08 0.80
CA TYR A 465 -26.74 26.92 2.21
C TYR A 465 -26.28 28.27 2.84
N ALA A 466 -25.39 29.00 2.17
CA ALA A 466 -24.92 30.32 2.63
C ALA A 466 -26.08 31.32 2.73
N SER A 467 -27.01 31.31 1.76
CA SER A 467 -28.24 32.13 1.79
C SER A 467 -29.14 31.77 2.97
N GLY A 468 -29.32 30.47 3.24
CA GLY A 468 -30.11 30.01 4.39
C GLY A 468 -29.50 30.41 5.74
N VAL A 469 -28.16 30.39 5.86
CA VAL A 469 -27.46 30.88 7.06
C VAL A 469 -27.61 32.41 7.21
N MET A 470 -27.53 33.16 6.11
CA MET A 470 -27.77 34.61 6.11
C MET A 470 -29.20 34.96 6.53
N ASP A 471 -30.19 34.22 6.07
CA ASP A 471 -31.60 34.43 6.45
C ASP A 471 -31.84 34.13 7.95
N LEU A 472 -31.16 33.10 8.50
CA LEU A 472 -31.17 32.82 9.95
C LEU A 472 -30.51 33.95 10.76
N LEU A 473 -29.34 34.45 10.31
CA LEU A 473 -28.64 35.56 10.95
C LEU A 473 -29.42 36.88 10.90
N LYS A 474 -30.21 37.10 9.82
CA LYS A 474 -31.13 38.25 9.72
C LYS A 474 -32.30 38.15 10.69
N LEU A 475 -32.84 36.94 10.88
CA LEU A 475 -33.91 36.72 11.87
C LEU A 475 -33.43 36.94 13.31
N ASP A 476 -32.17 36.57 13.63
CA ASP A 476 -31.57 36.84 14.94
C ASP A 476 -31.20 38.35 15.10
N ALA A 477 -30.91 39.05 14.00
CA ALA A 477 -30.58 40.49 14.01
C ALA A 477 -31.81 41.38 14.16
N GLU A 478 -33.03 40.95 13.81
CA GLU A 478 -34.28 41.66 14.07
C GLU A 478 -34.61 41.77 15.59
N GLU A 479 -33.93 40.99 16.46
CA GLU A 479 -34.03 41.07 17.92
C GLU A 479 -32.92 41.98 18.54
N LEU A 480 -31.98 42.52 17.73
CA LEU A 480 -30.88 43.37 18.16
C LEU A 480 -31.07 44.83 17.73
N ASP A 481 -30.53 45.80 18.51
CA ASP A 481 -30.63 47.27 18.25
C ASP A 481 -30.21 47.64 16.79
N GLU A 482 -30.99 48.51 16.13
CA GLU A 482 -30.84 48.92 14.71
C GLU A 482 -29.43 49.33 14.28
N ASP A 483 -28.62 49.89 15.22
CA ASP A 483 -27.23 50.32 14.94
C ASP A 483 -26.23 49.18 14.79
N VAL A 484 -26.52 47.97 15.30
CA VAL A 484 -25.66 46.79 15.19
C VAL A 484 -26.02 45.95 13.95
N ALA A 485 -27.28 45.99 13.55
CA ALA A 485 -27.77 45.27 12.36
C ALA A 485 -27.20 45.86 11.06
N LEU A 486 -27.08 47.18 10.94
CA LEU A 486 -26.52 47.86 9.76
C LEU A 486 -25.03 47.59 9.53
N VAL A 487 -24.26 47.34 10.59
CA VAL A 487 -22.81 46.99 10.47
C VAL A 487 -22.59 45.53 10.07
N ALA A 488 -23.54 44.64 10.37
CA ALA A 488 -23.46 43.26 9.99
C ALA A 488 -23.85 43.03 8.50
N GLU A 489 -24.78 43.82 7.97
CA GLU A 489 -25.24 43.73 6.58
C GLU A 489 -24.17 44.19 5.57
N ASP A 490 -23.35 45.20 5.93
CA ASP A 490 -22.25 45.70 5.09
C ASP A 490 -20.98 44.83 5.11
N LEU A 491 -20.86 43.90 6.08
CA LEU A 491 -19.70 43.04 6.26
C LEU A 491 -19.86 41.59 5.76
N LEU A 492 -21.07 41.20 5.40
CA LEU A 492 -21.39 39.83 5.01
C LEU A 492 -21.87 39.77 3.56
N ASP A 493 -20.93 39.68 2.63
CA ASP A 493 -21.23 39.30 1.24
C ASP A 493 -21.43 37.76 1.19
N ALA A 494 -22.54 37.33 0.58
CA ALA A 494 -22.87 35.90 0.43
C ALA A 494 -21.75 35.11 -0.26
N ASP A 495 -21.05 35.72 -1.22
CA ASP A 495 -19.91 35.12 -1.92
C ASP A 495 -18.68 34.99 -1.01
N VAL A 496 -18.48 35.93 -0.08
CA VAL A 496 -17.40 35.85 0.93
C VAL A 496 -17.75 34.80 1.99
N LEU A 497 -19.02 34.67 2.36
CA LEU A 497 -19.48 33.62 3.26
C LEU A 497 -19.41 32.25 2.59
N ALA A 498 -19.87 32.09 1.36
CA ALA A 498 -19.75 30.86 0.59
C ALA A 498 -18.28 30.43 0.45
N GLY A 499 -17.35 31.37 0.18
CA GLY A 499 -15.92 31.11 0.17
C GLY A 499 -15.31 30.73 1.53
N ARG A 500 -15.97 31.09 2.65
CA ARG A 500 -15.60 30.65 4.02
C ARG A 500 -16.21 29.32 4.41
N PHE A 501 -17.36 28.98 3.86
CA PHE A 501 -18.07 27.71 4.05
C PHE A 501 -17.77 26.67 2.97
N THR A 502 -16.91 26.95 1.97
CA THR A 502 -16.39 25.90 1.12
C THR A 502 -15.91 24.76 2.02
N GLU A 503 -16.60 23.64 1.99
CA GLU A 503 -16.26 22.46 2.80
C GLU A 503 -14.79 22.15 2.53
N ARG A 504 -13.94 22.56 3.48
CA ARG A 504 -12.54 22.13 3.43
C ARG A 504 -12.51 20.68 3.72
N ASP A 505 -11.75 19.99 2.92
CA ASP A 505 -11.56 18.56 3.03
C ASP A 505 -10.96 18.21 4.38
N THR A 506 -11.82 17.94 5.38
CA THR A 506 -11.46 17.56 6.74
C THR A 506 -10.94 16.12 6.82
N ARG A 507 -11.01 15.39 5.69
CA ARG A 507 -10.55 14.01 5.58
C ARG A 507 -9.05 13.93 5.87
N ASP A 508 -8.65 12.84 6.49
CA ASP A 508 -7.23 12.55 6.68
C ASP A 508 -6.53 12.28 5.33
N LEU A 509 -5.21 12.11 5.36
CA LEU A 509 -4.43 11.90 4.14
C LEU A 509 -4.86 10.62 3.41
N ALA A 510 -5.19 9.56 4.15
CA ALA A 510 -5.60 8.28 3.58
C ALA A 510 -6.98 8.38 2.93
N GLU A 511 -7.94 9.05 3.58
CA GLU A 511 -9.28 9.31 3.04
C GLU A 511 -9.24 10.19 1.79
N ARG A 512 -8.39 11.21 1.77
CA ARG A 512 -8.19 12.07 0.59
C ARG A 512 -7.58 11.30 -0.58
N ALA A 513 -6.53 10.52 -0.32
CA ALA A 513 -5.87 9.71 -1.32
C ALA A 513 -6.79 8.60 -1.85
N ALA A 514 -7.66 8.03 -0.99
CA ALA A 514 -8.64 7.02 -1.39
C ALA A 514 -9.79 7.60 -2.21
N ALA A 515 -10.06 8.90 -2.12
CA ALA A 515 -11.11 9.57 -2.89
C ALA A 515 -10.63 10.16 -4.22
N ASP A 516 -9.32 10.32 -4.41
CA ASP A 516 -8.73 10.96 -5.59
C ASP A 516 -7.91 9.95 -6.41
N ARG A 517 -8.45 9.59 -7.57
CA ARG A 517 -7.77 8.69 -8.52
C ARG A 517 -6.42 9.27 -8.99
N ASP A 518 -6.28 10.57 -9.10
CA ASP A 518 -5.05 11.21 -9.58
C ASP A 518 -4.06 11.52 -8.46
N TRP A 519 -4.36 11.09 -7.24
CA TRP A 519 -3.46 11.26 -6.11
C TRP A 519 -2.09 10.66 -6.37
N THR A 520 -1.04 11.43 -6.12
CA THR A 520 0.34 11.00 -6.28
C THR A 520 1.07 11.00 -4.95
N TYR A 521 1.80 9.91 -4.70
CA TYR A 521 2.56 9.70 -3.48
C TYR A 521 4.01 10.19 -3.62
N GLY A 522 4.56 10.68 -2.51
CA GLY A 522 5.97 11.10 -2.43
C GLY A 522 6.94 9.93 -2.42
N HIS A 523 6.50 8.78 -1.91
CA HIS A 523 7.23 7.52 -1.87
C HIS A 523 6.27 6.33 -1.86
N VAL A 524 6.65 5.24 -2.52
CA VAL A 524 5.87 4.00 -2.53
C VAL A 524 6.73 2.86 -2.01
N VAL A 525 6.18 2.11 -1.07
CA VAL A 525 6.75 0.85 -0.59
C VAL A 525 5.92 -0.29 -1.14
N VAL A 526 6.57 -1.28 -1.70
CA VAL A 526 5.91 -2.49 -2.19
C VAL A 526 6.49 -3.68 -1.45
N ASP A 527 5.66 -4.35 -0.65
CA ASP A 527 6.06 -5.60 0.00
C ASP A 527 5.54 -6.80 -0.80
N GLU A 528 6.27 -7.91 -0.71
CA GLU A 528 6.02 -9.12 -1.52
C GLU A 528 5.96 -8.81 -3.03
N ALA A 529 6.78 -7.88 -3.47
CA ALA A 529 6.76 -7.27 -4.80
C ALA A 529 6.89 -8.27 -5.96
N GLN A 530 7.42 -9.46 -5.72
CA GLN A 530 7.48 -10.54 -6.72
C GLN A 530 6.10 -11.06 -7.13
N GLU A 531 5.03 -10.73 -6.38
CA GLU A 531 3.67 -11.12 -6.73
C GLU A 531 3.01 -10.20 -7.77
N LEU A 532 3.49 -8.97 -7.91
CA LEU A 532 2.89 -7.95 -8.76
C LEU A 532 3.10 -8.25 -10.25
N SER A 533 2.04 -8.03 -11.01
CA SER A 533 2.05 -8.10 -12.48
C SER A 533 2.66 -6.85 -13.12
N GLU A 534 2.96 -6.90 -14.40
CA GLU A 534 3.42 -5.73 -15.18
C GLU A 534 2.38 -4.60 -15.17
N MET A 535 1.09 -4.94 -15.18
CA MET A 535 0.01 -3.97 -15.10
C MET A 535 -0.11 -3.33 -13.72
N ASP A 536 0.12 -4.07 -12.61
CA ASP A 536 0.18 -3.50 -11.26
C ASP A 536 1.32 -2.48 -11.16
N TRP A 537 2.50 -2.81 -11.70
CA TRP A 537 3.64 -1.90 -11.74
C TRP A 537 3.33 -0.63 -12.53
N ARG A 538 2.56 -0.74 -13.63
CA ARG A 538 2.16 0.40 -14.43
C ARG A 538 1.31 1.38 -13.61
N VAL A 539 0.34 0.90 -12.86
CA VAL A 539 -0.48 1.72 -11.94
C VAL A 539 0.40 2.38 -10.87
N LEU A 540 1.23 1.61 -10.18
CA LEU A 540 2.09 2.14 -9.11
C LEU A 540 3.08 3.19 -9.63
N MET A 541 3.60 3.00 -10.83
CA MET A 541 4.49 3.98 -11.45
C MET A 541 3.76 5.29 -11.80
N ARG A 542 2.47 5.27 -12.16
CA ARG A 542 1.66 6.49 -12.31
C ARG A 542 1.43 7.19 -10.96
N ARG A 543 1.13 6.42 -9.91
CA ARG A 543 0.90 6.94 -8.55
C ARG A 543 2.15 7.57 -7.91
N CYS A 544 3.36 7.32 -8.44
CA CYS A 544 4.60 7.92 -7.94
C CYS A 544 5.45 8.48 -9.09
N PRO A 545 5.12 9.67 -9.62
CA PRO A 545 5.86 10.30 -10.72
C PRO A 545 7.34 10.56 -10.39
N SER A 546 7.65 10.79 -9.10
CA SER A 546 9.02 10.96 -8.63
C SER A 546 9.89 9.70 -8.73
N ARG A 547 9.28 8.54 -9.00
CA ARG A 547 9.94 7.22 -9.05
C ARG A 547 10.70 6.89 -7.76
N SER A 548 10.20 7.34 -6.63
CA SER A 548 10.77 7.05 -5.31
C SER A 548 10.13 5.80 -4.73
N PHE A 549 10.83 4.66 -4.81
CA PHE A 549 10.31 3.35 -4.39
C PHE A 549 11.26 2.65 -3.44
N THR A 550 10.67 1.93 -2.47
CA THR A 550 11.33 0.86 -1.72
C THR A 550 10.59 -0.45 -2.03
N ILE A 551 11.23 -1.32 -2.77
CA ILE A 551 10.66 -2.58 -3.26
C ILE A 551 11.29 -3.70 -2.44
N VAL A 552 10.50 -4.46 -1.71
CA VAL A 552 10.99 -5.62 -0.97
C VAL A 552 10.33 -6.89 -1.46
N GLY A 553 11.11 -7.95 -1.63
CA GLY A 553 10.60 -9.19 -2.16
C GLY A 553 11.57 -10.36 -2.07
N ASP A 554 11.09 -11.51 -2.52
CA ASP A 554 11.85 -12.75 -2.66
C ASP A 554 11.36 -13.49 -3.92
N LEU A 555 12.14 -13.44 -4.98
CA LEU A 555 11.78 -14.08 -6.26
C LEU A 555 11.56 -15.60 -6.11
N ALA A 556 12.21 -16.26 -5.14
CA ALA A 556 12.03 -17.67 -4.87
C ALA A 556 10.66 -17.98 -4.22
N GLN A 557 10.02 -17.00 -3.58
CA GLN A 557 8.70 -17.14 -2.98
C GLN A 557 7.55 -16.73 -3.92
N ARG A 558 7.84 -16.43 -5.19
CA ARG A 558 6.82 -16.04 -6.17
C ARG A 558 5.79 -17.14 -6.41
N ARG A 559 4.52 -16.77 -6.27
CA ARG A 559 3.36 -17.64 -6.51
C ARG A 559 2.49 -17.16 -7.67
N SER A 560 2.38 -15.84 -7.86
CA SER A 560 1.58 -15.25 -8.94
C SER A 560 2.07 -15.72 -10.31
N ALA A 561 1.14 -16.12 -11.18
CA ALA A 561 1.45 -16.45 -12.56
C ALA A 561 1.87 -15.24 -13.37
N ALA A 562 1.36 -14.06 -12.99
CA ALA A 562 1.67 -12.76 -13.58
C ALA A 562 2.85 -12.06 -12.90
N GLY A 563 3.34 -12.60 -11.75
CA GLY A 563 4.36 -11.96 -10.94
C GLY A 563 5.75 -11.94 -11.57
N ALA A 564 6.63 -11.11 -11.00
CA ALA A 564 7.98 -10.87 -11.49
C ALA A 564 8.86 -12.13 -11.45
N THR A 565 9.58 -12.40 -12.51
CA THR A 565 10.62 -13.45 -12.59
C THR A 565 12.03 -12.91 -12.38
N ALA A 566 12.19 -11.61 -12.59
CA ALA A 566 13.42 -10.84 -12.35
C ALA A 566 13.05 -9.36 -12.20
N TRP A 567 13.84 -8.58 -11.48
CA TRP A 567 13.58 -7.16 -11.25
C TRP A 567 13.85 -6.28 -12.48
N GLY A 568 14.89 -6.61 -13.25
CA GLY A 568 15.27 -5.83 -14.44
C GLY A 568 14.13 -5.64 -15.44
N PRO A 569 13.51 -6.70 -15.97
CA PRO A 569 12.40 -6.60 -16.93
C PRO A 569 11.23 -5.76 -16.42
N VAL A 570 10.95 -5.79 -15.12
CA VAL A 570 9.86 -5.06 -14.50
C VAL A 570 10.15 -3.57 -14.34
N LEU A 571 11.40 -3.21 -13.99
CA LEU A 571 11.76 -1.83 -13.61
C LEU A 571 12.36 -1.03 -14.76
N THR A 572 13.13 -1.68 -15.65
CA THR A 572 13.83 -1.02 -16.75
C THR A 572 12.93 -0.19 -17.67
N PRO A 573 11.69 -0.61 -18.01
CA PRO A 573 10.79 0.20 -18.82
C PRO A 573 10.47 1.57 -18.23
N TYR A 574 10.54 1.72 -16.92
CA TYR A 574 10.13 2.94 -16.20
C TYR A 574 11.31 3.80 -15.73
N VAL A 575 12.43 3.18 -15.39
CA VAL A 575 13.56 3.87 -14.75
C VAL A 575 14.92 3.59 -15.42
N GLY A 576 14.96 2.77 -16.45
CA GLY A 576 16.21 2.30 -17.05
C GLY A 576 17.06 1.56 -16.02
N ASP A 577 18.36 1.87 -15.97
CA ASP A 577 19.30 1.29 -15.01
C ASP A 577 19.39 2.08 -13.69
N ARG A 578 18.51 3.05 -13.48
CA ARG A 578 18.52 3.93 -12.30
C ARG A 578 17.80 3.31 -11.11
N TRP A 579 18.16 2.08 -10.76
CA TRP A 579 17.68 1.42 -9.55
C TRP A 579 18.85 0.76 -8.82
N LEU A 580 18.72 0.63 -7.52
CA LEU A 580 19.73 0.10 -6.63
C LEU A 580 19.25 -1.22 -6.06
N TYR A 581 20.11 -2.23 -6.11
CA TYR A 581 19.84 -3.55 -5.53
C TYR A 581 20.62 -3.76 -4.24
N ARG A 582 19.96 -4.30 -3.24
CA ARG A 582 20.55 -4.75 -1.98
C ARG A 582 19.97 -6.11 -1.61
N GLU A 583 20.79 -6.93 -1.02
CA GLU A 583 20.42 -8.27 -0.56
C GLU A 583 20.56 -8.36 0.95
N LEU A 584 19.57 -8.94 1.63
CA LEU A 584 19.62 -9.31 3.05
C LEU A 584 19.99 -10.78 3.14
N THR A 585 21.17 -11.06 3.69
CA THR A 585 21.78 -12.39 3.67
C THR A 585 21.60 -13.15 4.98
N VAL A 586 21.26 -12.45 6.06
CA VAL A 586 21.15 -13.01 7.41
C VAL A 586 19.71 -13.21 7.84
N ASN A 587 19.38 -14.42 8.25
CA ASN A 587 18.07 -14.79 8.78
C ASN A 587 18.09 -14.79 10.31
N TYR A 588 17.34 -13.88 10.89
CA TYR A 588 17.23 -13.69 12.35
C TYR A 588 16.04 -14.44 12.96
N ARG A 589 15.10 -14.91 12.14
CA ARG A 589 13.81 -15.41 12.58
C ARG A 589 13.69 -16.92 12.58
N THR A 590 13.93 -17.52 11.41
CA THR A 590 13.74 -18.96 11.22
C THR A 590 14.96 -19.71 11.79
N PRO A 591 14.77 -20.66 12.70
CA PRO A 591 15.87 -21.44 13.27
C PRO A 591 16.65 -22.21 12.20
N ALA A 592 17.94 -22.43 12.44
CA ALA A 592 18.83 -23.17 11.54
C ALA A 592 18.31 -24.58 11.21
N GLU A 593 17.67 -25.22 12.20
CA GLU A 593 17.10 -26.56 12.05
C GLU A 593 15.96 -26.57 11.00
N ILE A 594 15.09 -25.55 11.00
CA ILE A 594 14.00 -25.41 10.04
C ILE A 594 14.55 -24.94 8.68
N MET A 595 15.48 -23.97 8.70
CA MET A 595 16.08 -23.45 7.47
C MET A 595 16.85 -24.53 6.71
N THR A 596 17.49 -25.47 7.39
CA THR A 596 18.17 -26.61 6.76
C THR A 596 17.20 -27.43 5.90
N VAL A 597 15.98 -27.68 6.38
CA VAL A 597 14.93 -28.39 5.63
C VAL A 597 14.43 -27.56 4.45
N ALA A 598 14.17 -26.27 4.67
CA ALA A 598 13.72 -25.34 3.65
C ALA A 598 14.78 -25.15 2.54
N ALA A 599 16.07 -25.05 2.91
CA ALA A 599 17.17 -24.93 1.97
C ALA A 599 17.33 -26.17 1.07
N ALA A 600 17.10 -27.38 1.62
CA ALA A 600 17.10 -28.60 0.81
C ALA A 600 16.00 -28.64 -0.26
N LEU A 601 14.84 -28.03 0.03
CA LEU A 601 13.79 -27.84 -0.93
C LEU A 601 14.17 -26.75 -1.95
N LEU A 602 14.65 -25.58 -1.49
CA LEU A 602 15.05 -24.45 -2.34
C LEU A 602 16.10 -24.86 -3.40
N ALA A 603 17.10 -25.61 -3.01
CA ALA A 603 18.15 -26.10 -3.90
C ALA A 603 17.65 -26.94 -5.09
N ARG A 604 16.41 -27.47 -5.02
CA ARG A 604 15.80 -28.26 -6.09
C ARG A 604 15.04 -27.45 -7.10
N PHE A 605 14.32 -26.40 -6.67
CA PHE A 605 13.48 -25.62 -7.58
C PHE A 605 14.08 -24.26 -7.96
N ALA A 606 15.00 -23.73 -7.14
CA ALA A 606 15.68 -22.47 -7.38
C ALA A 606 17.18 -22.57 -7.04
N PRO A 607 17.96 -23.41 -7.72
CA PRO A 607 19.37 -23.70 -7.37
C PRO A 607 20.30 -22.50 -7.47
N ALA A 608 19.90 -21.44 -8.16
CA ALA A 608 20.67 -20.19 -8.26
C ALA A 608 20.51 -19.28 -7.03
N VAL A 609 19.47 -19.52 -6.21
CA VAL A 609 19.17 -18.72 -5.03
C VAL A 609 19.91 -19.29 -3.83
N ARG A 610 20.65 -18.43 -3.13
CA ARG A 610 21.32 -18.82 -1.89
C ARG A 610 20.36 -18.68 -0.71
N PRO A 611 20.19 -19.72 0.12
CA PRO A 611 19.40 -19.59 1.34
C PRO A 611 20.13 -18.63 2.32
N PRO A 612 19.37 -17.80 3.07
CA PRO A 612 19.98 -16.92 4.07
C PRO A 612 20.58 -17.73 5.23
N GLU A 613 21.64 -17.20 5.82
CA GLU A 613 22.33 -17.82 6.97
C GLU A 613 21.55 -17.55 8.27
N SER A 614 21.13 -18.61 8.96
CA SER A 614 20.41 -18.47 10.23
C SER A 614 21.38 -18.28 11.39
N VAL A 615 21.22 -17.19 12.13
CA VAL A 615 21.98 -16.92 13.37
C VAL A 615 21.37 -17.60 14.59
N ARG A 616 20.14 -18.12 14.45
CA ARG A 616 19.37 -18.72 15.54
C ARG A 616 19.32 -20.24 15.42
N ALA A 617 19.55 -20.93 16.53
CA ALA A 617 19.26 -22.33 16.71
C ALA A 617 18.31 -22.49 17.92
N CYS A 618 17.25 -23.26 17.79
CA CYS A 618 16.30 -23.49 18.89
C CYS A 618 16.45 -24.85 19.54
N GLY A 619 17.33 -25.73 19.00
CA GLY A 619 17.55 -27.09 19.50
C GLY A 619 16.36 -28.04 19.26
N VAL A 620 15.30 -27.58 18.65
CA VAL A 620 14.10 -28.37 18.33
C VAL A 620 14.17 -28.83 16.87
N ARG A 621 14.35 -30.13 16.67
CA ARG A 621 14.42 -30.69 15.31
C ARG A 621 13.04 -30.74 14.70
N PRO A 622 12.86 -30.28 13.45
CA PRO A 622 11.65 -30.52 12.66
C PRO A 622 11.38 -32.01 12.53
N TRP A 623 10.10 -32.36 12.63
CA TRP A 623 9.70 -33.78 12.63
C TRP A 623 8.64 -34.08 11.55
N SER A 624 8.55 -35.35 11.18
CA SER A 624 7.50 -35.87 10.29
C SER A 624 6.83 -37.09 10.89
N ARG A 625 5.54 -37.28 10.57
CA ARG A 625 4.76 -38.43 10.95
C ARG A 625 3.93 -38.91 9.75
N ARG A 626 4.04 -40.18 9.42
CA ARG A 626 3.14 -40.80 8.46
C ARG A 626 1.81 -41.12 9.14
N VAL A 627 0.71 -40.78 8.49
CA VAL A 627 -0.65 -41.03 8.98
C VAL A 627 -1.52 -41.64 7.88
N THR A 628 -2.52 -42.40 8.26
CA THR A 628 -3.57 -42.88 7.36
C THR A 628 -4.64 -41.78 7.18
N ALA A 629 -5.53 -41.97 6.20
CA ALA A 629 -6.63 -40.99 5.98
C ALA A 629 -7.54 -40.86 7.22
N ASP A 630 -7.77 -41.95 7.93
CA ASP A 630 -8.62 -41.95 9.14
C ASP A 630 -7.94 -41.34 10.35
N GLU A 631 -6.61 -41.38 10.43
CA GLU A 631 -5.83 -40.82 11.53
C GLU A 631 -5.51 -39.32 11.32
N LEU A 632 -5.69 -38.79 10.12
CA LEU A 632 -5.24 -37.43 9.79
C LEU A 632 -5.92 -36.35 10.65
N SER A 633 -7.24 -36.42 10.79
CA SER A 633 -8.01 -35.47 11.60
C SER A 633 -7.58 -35.50 13.06
N ASP A 634 -7.46 -36.71 13.62
CA ASP A 634 -7.05 -36.89 15.02
C ASP A 634 -5.64 -36.36 15.25
N ALA A 635 -4.71 -36.57 14.29
CA ALA A 635 -3.34 -36.07 14.38
C ALA A 635 -3.26 -34.53 14.29
N ILE A 636 -4.13 -33.89 13.50
CA ILE A 636 -4.24 -32.43 13.47
C ILE A 636 -4.79 -31.91 14.81
N ASP A 637 -5.86 -32.54 15.32
CA ASP A 637 -6.48 -32.15 16.60
C ASP A 637 -5.52 -32.34 17.79
N ASP A 638 -4.71 -33.40 17.76
CA ASP A 638 -3.65 -33.63 18.76
C ASP A 638 -2.63 -32.50 18.74
N PHE A 639 -2.13 -32.11 17.56
CA PHE A 639 -1.20 -30.98 17.44
C PHE A 639 -1.80 -29.67 17.96
N VAL A 640 -3.02 -29.34 17.55
CA VAL A 640 -3.72 -28.11 17.98
C VAL A 640 -3.90 -28.11 19.50
N ARG A 641 -4.24 -29.23 20.09
CA ARG A 641 -4.40 -29.39 21.56
C ARG A 641 -3.08 -29.26 22.29
N ASP A 642 -2.02 -29.86 21.77
CA ASP A 642 -0.69 -29.79 22.38
C ASP A 642 -0.12 -28.38 22.34
N GLU A 643 -0.36 -27.63 21.25
CA GLU A 643 0.08 -26.24 21.13
C GLU A 643 -0.80 -25.26 21.89
N ALA A 644 -2.11 -25.53 22.09
CA ALA A 644 -3.00 -24.70 22.90
C ALA A 644 -2.59 -24.64 24.38
N GLY A 645 -1.81 -25.62 24.86
CA GLY A 645 -1.23 -25.65 26.21
C GLY A 645 0.09 -24.89 26.33
N ARG A 646 0.59 -24.27 25.27
CA ARG A 646 1.87 -23.55 25.20
C ARG A 646 1.65 -22.08 24.92
N GLU A 647 2.61 -21.24 25.33
CA GLU A 647 2.61 -19.84 24.91
C GLU A 647 3.04 -19.72 23.43
N GLY A 648 2.39 -18.81 22.71
CA GLY A 648 2.67 -18.50 21.31
C GLY A 648 1.51 -18.84 20.36
N THR A 649 1.78 -18.64 19.06
CA THR A 649 0.84 -18.84 17.98
C THR A 649 1.10 -20.13 17.23
N SER A 650 0.03 -20.80 16.78
CA SER A 650 0.15 -22.01 15.97
C SER A 650 -0.78 -21.99 14.75
N VAL A 651 -0.39 -22.72 13.70
CA VAL A 651 -1.17 -22.84 12.47
C VAL A 651 -0.99 -24.21 11.83
N VAL A 652 -2.05 -24.68 11.17
CA VAL A 652 -2.03 -25.90 10.36
C VAL A 652 -2.17 -25.50 8.90
N LEU A 653 -1.15 -25.76 8.09
CA LEU A 653 -1.08 -25.44 6.67
C LEU A 653 -1.22 -26.70 5.82
N GLY A 654 -2.06 -26.66 4.80
CA GLY A 654 -2.28 -27.82 3.94
C GLY A 654 -2.88 -27.47 2.58
N PRO A 655 -3.04 -28.46 1.68
CA PRO A 655 -3.67 -28.25 0.41
C PRO A 655 -5.18 -27.99 0.57
N PRO A 656 -5.83 -27.33 -0.42
CA PRO A 656 -7.26 -27.10 -0.38
C PRO A 656 -8.06 -28.41 -0.21
N GLY A 657 -9.13 -28.35 0.60
CA GLY A 657 -10.04 -29.48 0.84
C GLY A 657 -9.63 -30.42 1.98
N VAL A 658 -8.56 -30.15 2.71
CA VAL A 658 -8.23 -30.84 3.94
C VAL A 658 -8.84 -30.09 5.13
N PRO A 659 -9.79 -30.71 5.87
CA PRO A 659 -10.41 -30.05 7.02
C PRO A 659 -9.40 -29.64 8.09
N GLY A 660 -9.61 -28.49 8.72
CA GLY A 660 -8.72 -27.99 9.79
C GLY A 660 -7.42 -27.37 9.29
N THR A 661 -7.23 -27.22 7.98
CA THR A 661 -6.05 -26.59 7.38
C THR A 661 -6.40 -25.29 6.66
N ILE A 662 -5.46 -24.35 6.61
CA ILE A 662 -5.51 -23.18 5.72
C ILE A 662 -4.43 -23.32 4.63
N PRO A 663 -4.64 -22.77 3.44
CA PRO A 663 -3.63 -22.79 2.38
C PRO A 663 -2.39 -22.01 2.79
N ALA A 664 -1.20 -22.45 2.39
CA ALA A 664 0.06 -21.74 2.62
C ALA A 664 0.01 -20.28 2.10
N ALA A 665 -0.83 -20.02 1.10
CA ALA A 665 -1.13 -18.70 0.57
C ALA A 665 -1.64 -17.72 1.61
N ALA A 666 -2.59 -18.16 2.43
CA ALA A 666 -3.23 -17.32 3.46
C ALA A 666 -2.27 -17.00 4.62
N ALA A 667 -1.20 -17.77 4.79
CA ALA A 667 -0.17 -17.56 5.80
C ALA A 667 1.01 -16.69 5.29
N LYS A 668 0.96 -16.20 4.05
CA LYS A 668 2.04 -15.39 3.49
C LYS A 668 2.18 -14.06 4.23
N GLY A 669 3.42 -13.67 4.55
CA GLY A 669 3.71 -12.50 5.38
C GLY A 669 3.49 -12.70 6.88
N LEU A 670 2.73 -13.72 7.29
CA LEU A 670 2.49 -14.04 8.69
C LEU A 670 3.56 -14.99 9.26
N GLU A 671 3.61 -15.07 10.59
CA GLU A 671 4.58 -15.87 11.33
C GLU A 671 3.91 -16.57 12.52
N PHE A 672 4.33 -17.79 12.79
CA PHE A 672 3.78 -18.60 13.86
C PHE A 672 4.89 -19.31 14.65
N ASP A 673 4.70 -19.45 15.95
CA ASP A 673 5.68 -20.18 16.78
C ASP A 673 5.71 -21.68 16.43
N ALA A 674 4.55 -22.24 16.11
CA ALA A 674 4.44 -23.64 15.68
C ALA A 674 3.66 -23.75 14.36
N VAL A 675 4.20 -24.52 13.43
CA VAL A 675 3.55 -24.81 12.14
C VAL A 675 3.46 -26.31 11.93
N LEU A 676 2.28 -26.78 11.58
CA LEU A 676 2.05 -28.13 11.08
C LEU A 676 1.77 -28.06 9.58
N VAL A 677 2.60 -28.70 8.77
CA VAL A 677 2.39 -28.84 7.33
C VAL A 677 1.76 -30.20 7.06
N VAL A 678 0.60 -30.21 6.40
CA VAL A 678 -0.18 -31.40 6.10
C VAL A 678 -0.10 -31.71 4.62
N GLU A 679 0.14 -32.97 4.27
CA GLU A 679 0.20 -33.48 2.91
C GLU A 679 1.11 -32.66 1.97
N PRO A 680 2.42 -32.49 2.31
CA PRO A 680 3.35 -31.69 1.50
C PRO A 680 3.49 -32.22 0.08
N GLU A 681 3.29 -33.51 -0.15
CA GLU A 681 3.27 -34.16 -1.45
C GLU A 681 2.17 -33.59 -2.37
N ARG A 682 0.98 -33.30 -1.82
CA ARG A 682 -0.12 -32.69 -2.56
C ARG A 682 0.12 -31.22 -2.82
N ILE A 683 0.76 -30.50 -1.89
CA ILE A 683 1.17 -29.10 -2.12
C ILE A 683 2.16 -29.06 -3.29
N LEU A 684 3.15 -29.94 -3.33
CA LEU A 684 4.11 -30.03 -4.44
C LEU A 684 3.45 -30.41 -5.77
N ALA A 685 2.45 -31.28 -5.74
CA ALA A 685 1.74 -31.75 -6.93
C ALA A 685 0.75 -30.71 -7.49
N ALA A 686 0.47 -29.62 -6.78
CA ALA A 686 -0.46 -28.57 -7.20
C ALA A 686 0.02 -27.73 -8.41
N GLY A 687 1.16 -28.07 -9.01
CA GLY A 687 1.69 -27.46 -10.22
C GLY A 687 3.07 -26.83 -10.05
N PRO A 688 3.52 -26.03 -11.01
CA PRO A 688 4.88 -25.47 -11.03
C PRO A 688 5.24 -24.61 -9.80
N ARG A 689 4.22 -24.11 -9.11
CA ARG A 689 4.35 -23.24 -7.94
C ARG A 689 4.27 -23.98 -6.60
N GLY A 690 3.92 -25.25 -6.60
CA GLY A 690 3.80 -26.05 -5.38
C GLY A 690 5.07 -26.09 -4.55
N ALA A 691 6.25 -26.04 -5.19
CA ALA A 691 7.52 -25.97 -4.49
C ALA A 691 7.72 -24.65 -3.73
N ALA A 692 7.36 -23.53 -4.34
CA ALA A 692 7.41 -22.21 -3.68
C ALA A 692 6.37 -22.13 -2.54
N GLU A 693 5.18 -22.67 -2.73
CA GLU A 693 4.15 -22.74 -1.67
C GLU A 693 4.61 -23.59 -0.48
N LEU A 694 5.22 -24.72 -0.74
CA LEU A 694 5.76 -25.56 0.32
C LEU A 694 6.93 -24.87 1.03
N TYR A 695 7.79 -24.17 0.29
CA TYR A 695 8.88 -23.38 0.87
C TYR A 695 8.35 -22.28 1.79
N VAL A 696 7.31 -21.57 1.36
CA VAL A 696 6.60 -20.59 2.21
C VAL A 696 6.04 -21.27 3.45
N ALA A 697 5.33 -22.40 3.33
CA ALA A 697 4.74 -23.11 4.46
C ALA A 697 5.79 -23.51 5.51
N LEU A 698 6.92 -24.10 5.08
CA LEU A 698 8.02 -24.51 5.97
C LEU A 698 8.64 -23.33 6.72
N THR A 699 8.78 -22.19 6.07
CA THR A 699 9.47 -21.00 6.61
C THR A 699 8.57 -20.08 7.44
N ARG A 700 7.29 -20.42 7.62
CA ARG A 700 6.39 -19.70 8.55
C ARG A 700 6.64 -20.02 10.01
N ALA A 701 7.29 -21.16 10.28
CA ALA A 701 7.61 -21.60 11.64
C ALA A 701 8.81 -20.82 12.22
N THR A 702 8.63 -20.31 13.42
CA THR A 702 9.68 -19.57 14.12
C THR A 702 10.28 -20.36 15.29
N GLN A 703 9.67 -21.47 15.71
CA GLN A 703 10.19 -22.32 16.77
C GLN A 703 10.04 -23.82 16.46
N ARG A 704 8.85 -24.27 16.04
CA ARG A 704 8.53 -25.69 15.89
C ARG A 704 7.89 -25.96 14.52
N LEU A 705 8.38 -26.99 13.84
CA LEU A 705 7.86 -27.44 12.57
C LEU A 705 7.53 -28.93 12.63
N GLY A 706 6.28 -29.27 12.34
CA GLY A 706 5.80 -30.63 12.15
C GLY A 706 5.32 -30.87 10.72
N VAL A 707 5.40 -32.09 10.24
CA VAL A 707 4.90 -32.51 8.91
C VAL A 707 4.09 -33.79 9.04
N LEU A 708 2.83 -33.77 8.61
CA LEU A 708 1.99 -34.95 8.45
C LEU A 708 1.88 -35.32 6.98
N HIS A 709 2.13 -36.58 6.65
CA HIS A 709 2.10 -37.06 5.28
C HIS A 709 1.41 -38.42 5.19
N ARG A 710 0.71 -38.66 4.07
CA ARG A 710 0.09 -39.96 3.76
C ARG A 710 0.94 -40.77 2.80
N ASP A 711 1.39 -40.13 1.75
CA ASP A 711 2.30 -40.68 0.76
C ASP A 711 3.78 -40.59 1.21
N PRO A 712 4.72 -41.22 0.54
CA PRO A 712 6.15 -41.08 0.86
C PRO A 712 6.56 -39.61 0.87
N LEU A 713 7.35 -39.21 1.87
CA LEU A 713 7.88 -37.85 1.97
C LEU A 713 8.61 -37.45 0.68
N PRO A 714 8.40 -36.23 0.20
CA PRO A 714 9.23 -35.66 -0.86
C PRO A 714 10.71 -35.77 -0.50
N VAL A 715 11.55 -36.09 -1.49
CA VAL A 715 12.99 -36.31 -1.28
C VAL A 715 13.67 -35.11 -0.59
N ALA A 716 13.18 -33.89 -0.81
CA ALA A 716 13.68 -32.70 -0.13
C ALA A 716 13.41 -32.66 1.38
N LEU A 717 12.43 -33.42 1.86
CA LEU A 717 12.00 -33.46 3.26
C LEU A 717 12.48 -34.71 4.02
N THR A 718 13.27 -35.57 3.41
CA THR A 718 13.76 -36.81 4.03
C THR A 718 14.73 -36.57 5.21
N GLY A 719 15.20 -35.33 5.41
CA GLY A 719 16.01 -34.93 6.57
C GLY A 719 15.23 -34.67 7.85
N LEU A 720 13.88 -34.74 7.81
CA LEU A 720 13.04 -34.59 8.99
C LEU A 720 13.22 -35.78 9.95
N ALA A 721 13.17 -35.52 11.25
CA ALA A 721 13.17 -36.60 12.26
C ALA A 721 11.83 -37.32 12.24
N GLU A 722 11.82 -38.66 12.31
CA GLU A 722 10.56 -39.38 12.53
C GLU A 722 10.03 -39.08 13.94
N ALA A 723 8.79 -38.59 14.03
CA ALA A 723 8.13 -38.43 15.32
C ALA A 723 7.93 -39.81 15.93
N GLY A 724 8.61 -40.10 17.01
CA GLY A 724 8.33 -41.29 17.81
C GLY A 724 6.87 -41.25 18.26
N VAL A 725 6.13 -42.36 18.08
CA VAL A 725 4.79 -42.51 18.64
C VAL A 725 4.85 -42.13 20.11
N PRO A 726 4.06 -41.14 20.61
CA PRO A 726 4.06 -40.85 22.02
C PRO A 726 3.67 -42.11 22.75
N ALA A 727 4.57 -42.62 23.63
CA ALA A 727 4.25 -43.75 24.46
C ALA A 727 2.97 -43.39 25.21
N LYS A 728 1.91 -44.16 25.01
CA LYS A 728 0.67 -44.06 25.82
C LYS A 728 1.10 -43.99 27.27
N ALA A 729 0.84 -42.84 27.90
CA ALA A 729 1.12 -42.66 29.33
C ALA A 729 0.36 -43.73 30.11
N GLY A 730 1.07 -44.82 30.42
CA GLY A 730 0.57 -45.87 31.28
C GLY A 730 0.21 -45.24 32.62
N HIS A 731 -1.03 -45.31 33.02
CA HIS A 731 -1.51 -45.01 34.35
C HIS A 731 -0.71 -45.86 35.33
N ARG A 732 0.39 -45.33 35.87
CA ARG A 732 0.93 -45.86 37.10
C ARG A 732 0.07 -45.37 38.26
N ARG A 733 -0.84 -46.25 38.69
CA ARG A 733 -1.44 -46.12 40.03
C ARG A 733 -0.30 -46.23 41.06
N PHE A 734 -0.04 -45.14 41.74
CA PHE A 734 0.67 -45.25 43.03
C PHE A 734 -0.29 -45.85 44.06
N GLN A 735 0.14 -46.99 44.64
CA GLN A 735 -0.33 -47.47 45.95
C GLN A 735 0.38 -46.71 47.04
#